data_09bc63cc371488adc4459299b140caee
#
_entry.id   09bc63cc371488adc4459299b140caee
#
_cell.length_a   1.000
_cell.length_b   1.000
_cell.length_c   1.000
_cell.angle_alpha   90.00
_cell.angle_beta   90.00
_cell.angle_gamma   90.00
#
_symmetry.space_group_name_H-M   'P 1'
#
loop_
_entity.id
_entity.type
_entity.pdbx_description
1 polymer ?
#
loop_
_entity_poly.entity_id
_entity_poly.type
_entity_poly.pdbx_seq_one_letter_code
_entity_poly.pdbx_strand_id
1 'polypeptide(L)'
;MLSAKPASSDHPMNASHAQADVVLRLSGISKLFAGVVALSDVSIDFSRGEVHAILGENGAGKSTLMNIISGVFRPSSGTIEIAGRQVEALTPEAVAHLGVAISYQHPAVLDDLSVLENLLVALPDRLFEGRPARDFSREILDAVGLSVPLGARGDTLSVAQKQLLEIAKALALNPKVLILDEPTASLDRDATDMLFDRIRAVVKGGTSVIYITHRLAEVRQIAQRVTVLRDGRLAGSGMVADLTDQDFLRMIVGRNLGSTFPPKTVGPAGEVNFSVQSLGGQKFRDVSFEVSRGQIIGVAGVAGNGQTDLMRALAGLQPSTGTVTLAGRSLPHHDLLRVAAFMPSDRHAEGLAGGLTIRENAALAALGEFSRFGALSRKKEVKRVGEAFTALAVKATSMEAEVSSLSGGNQQKVLLARALLAKPGLIVADEPTQGVDVGARAEIYRILRDISNSGTPVIVNSSDAAELEGLCDTVIVMSRGRVVETLTGSDVEEARIVAAAVNAVTEHHATTEDGGSKGQAARSGWRHFVQLDNAPAFPLTLVTVLLALYVFTQNANFLSSYNVGNILFLATALGFIALGQTIALLIGGIDLSVGPLCGFLVVVASFFINDGQSTGTILAGFALIFGGALVVGLINGILIRFANFTPIAATLAMYIGLQGGGFLMRDAPGGYINTEVMGWIAWQIGPIPVAFAVMVAFALGAEYGLRNLRPGWQLRAAGSNEDSARRIGLRIDRIVVAAYVASALFAALGAVMLMAQLGVGDARQGSNYTLASITAVVLGGTSLRGGRGTFIGTALGAVLLMLVLNAASFLGLSQTYQYVFQGALILIAALIYATVRRQGQA
;
A
#
# COMPACT_ATOMS: atom_id res chain seq x y z
N MET A 1 -60.56 29.42 -20.56
CA MET A 1 -60.25 30.87 -20.55
C MET A 1 -59.23 31.16 -19.46
N LEU A 2 -58.24 31.92 -19.87
CA LEU A 2 -57.18 32.56 -19.10
C LEU A 2 -55.97 31.70 -18.71
N SER A 3 -55.05 31.71 -19.61
CA SER A 3 -53.63 31.44 -19.55
C SER A 3 -52.93 32.45 -18.66
N ALA A 4 -52.07 31.98 -17.75
CA ALA A 4 -51.05 32.79 -17.09
C ALA A 4 -49.65 32.21 -17.41
N LYS A 5 -48.89 32.92 -18.24
CA LYS A 5 -47.44 32.73 -18.47
C LYS A 5 -46.67 33.09 -17.19
N PRO A 6 -45.62 32.37 -16.85
CA PRO A 6 -44.64 32.90 -15.88
C PRO A 6 -43.69 33.86 -16.60
N ALA A 7 -43.43 35.00 -15.91
CA ALA A 7 -42.54 36.02 -16.30
C ALA A 7 -41.09 35.57 -16.31
N SER A 8 -40.41 35.79 -17.44
CA SER A 8 -38.95 35.73 -17.55
C SER A 8 -38.33 36.96 -16.87
N SER A 9 -37.55 36.78 -15.85
CA SER A 9 -36.65 37.79 -15.32
C SER A 9 -35.26 37.63 -15.94
N ASP A 10 -35.09 38.23 -17.10
CA ASP A 10 -33.75 38.49 -17.65
C ASP A 10 -33.11 39.60 -16.82
N HIS A 11 -32.14 39.24 -15.99
CA HIS A 11 -31.11 40.17 -15.54
C HIS A 11 -29.89 40.04 -16.46
N PRO A 12 -29.45 41.07 -17.14
CA PRO A 12 -28.20 41.06 -17.88
C PRO A 12 -27.04 41.07 -16.89
N MET A 13 -26.35 39.95 -16.75
CA MET A 13 -25.03 39.93 -16.13
C MET A 13 -24.07 40.72 -17.00
N ASN A 14 -23.54 41.77 -16.45
CA ASN A 14 -22.46 42.58 -17.01
C ASN A 14 -21.25 41.73 -17.38
N ALA A 15 -21.07 41.49 -18.68
CA ALA A 15 -19.86 40.97 -19.26
C ALA A 15 -18.81 42.08 -19.34
N SER A 16 -17.96 42.23 -18.33
CA SER A 16 -16.64 42.86 -18.47
C SER A 16 -15.72 42.40 -17.34
N HIS A 17 -15.38 41.11 -17.34
CA HIS A 17 -14.11 40.66 -16.77
C HIS A 17 -13.22 40.22 -17.92
N ALA A 18 -12.01 40.83 -17.98
CA ALA A 18 -10.95 40.44 -18.88
C ALA A 18 -10.90 38.90 -18.97
N GLN A 19 -10.82 38.34 -20.19
CA GLN A 19 -10.65 36.93 -20.46
C GLN A 19 -9.48 36.42 -19.60
N ALA A 20 -9.79 35.85 -18.45
CA ALA A 20 -8.80 35.20 -17.61
C ALA A 20 -8.15 34.12 -18.50
N ASP A 21 -6.81 34.07 -18.47
CA ASP A 21 -6.01 33.09 -19.24
C ASP A 21 -6.33 31.68 -18.71
N VAL A 22 -7.35 31.03 -19.29
CA VAL A 22 -7.82 29.72 -18.85
C VAL A 22 -6.80 28.67 -19.27
N VAL A 23 -6.20 27.99 -18.29
CA VAL A 23 -5.19 26.95 -18.51
C VAL A 23 -5.79 25.55 -18.61
N LEU A 24 -6.91 25.32 -17.92
CA LEU A 24 -7.65 24.05 -17.97
C LEU A 24 -9.15 24.35 -18.04
N ARG A 25 -9.83 23.78 -19.04
CA ARG A 25 -11.29 23.90 -19.20
C ARG A 25 -11.91 22.50 -19.22
N LEU A 26 -12.93 22.32 -18.42
CA LEU A 26 -13.80 21.16 -18.38
C LEU A 26 -15.17 21.56 -18.92
N SER A 27 -15.69 20.85 -19.90
CA SER A 27 -16.99 21.16 -20.50
C SER A 27 -17.89 19.92 -20.52
N GLY A 28 -18.99 19.96 -19.76
CA GLY A 28 -20.01 18.91 -19.72
C GLY A 28 -19.52 17.55 -19.24
N ILE A 29 -18.53 17.49 -18.33
CA ILE A 29 -17.93 16.24 -17.88
C ILE A 29 -18.94 15.41 -17.10
N SER A 30 -19.19 14.20 -17.62
CA SER A 30 -20.02 13.20 -16.94
C SER A 30 -19.27 11.87 -16.81
N LYS A 31 -19.52 11.13 -15.74
CA LYS A 31 -18.94 9.80 -15.50
C LYS A 31 -19.94 8.87 -14.86
N LEU A 32 -20.13 7.72 -15.53
CA LEU A 32 -20.98 6.63 -15.08
C LEU A 32 -20.12 5.40 -14.75
N PHE A 33 -20.33 4.79 -13.59
CA PHE A 33 -19.72 3.53 -13.18
C PHE A 33 -20.83 2.52 -12.85
N ALA A 34 -20.89 1.40 -13.57
CA ALA A 34 -21.78 0.25 -13.26
C ALA A 34 -23.14 0.63 -12.64
N GLY A 35 -23.83 1.64 -13.23
CA GLY A 35 -25.13 2.12 -12.75
C GLY A 35 -25.12 3.28 -11.76
N VAL A 36 -23.95 3.74 -11.31
CA VAL A 36 -23.81 4.90 -10.40
C VAL A 36 -23.29 6.11 -11.19
N VAL A 37 -24.04 7.22 -11.17
CA VAL A 37 -23.60 8.50 -11.74
C VAL A 37 -22.65 9.17 -10.76
N ALA A 38 -21.36 9.16 -11.07
CA ALA A 38 -20.34 9.80 -10.25
C ALA A 38 -20.17 11.29 -10.55
N LEU A 39 -20.35 11.70 -11.82
CA LEU A 39 -20.37 13.09 -12.26
C LEU A 39 -21.44 13.28 -13.33
N SER A 40 -22.12 14.43 -13.31
CA SER A 40 -23.19 14.76 -14.23
C SER A 40 -23.07 16.23 -14.68
N ASP A 41 -22.67 16.45 -15.94
CA ASP A 41 -22.63 17.75 -16.62
C ASP A 41 -21.81 18.82 -15.85
N VAL A 42 -20.59 18.46 -15.45
CA VAL A 42 -19.69 19.36 -14.71
C VAL A 42 -18.86 20.18 -15.69
N SER A 43 -18.98 21.51 -15.59
CA SER A 43 -18.23 22.48 -16.40
C SER A 43 -17.51 23.45 -15.47
N ILE A 44 -16.16 23.53 -15.57
CA ILE A 44 -15.31 24.36 -14.70
C ILE A 44 -14.14 24.89 -15.51
N ASP A 45 -13.84 26.18 -15.36
CA ASP A 45 -12.66 26.84 -15.92
C ASP A 45 -11.66 27.13 -14.80
N PHE A 46 -10.38 26.79 -15.02
CA PHE A 46 -9.27 27.07 -14.11
C PHE A 46 -8.33 28.08 -14.76
N SER A 47 -8.10 29.19 -14.07
CA SER A 47 -7.29 30.30 -14.57
C SER A 47 -5.83 30.13 -14.17
N ARG A 48 -4.94 30.69 -14.98
CA ARG A 48 -3.51 30.68 -14.74
C ARG A 48 -3.15 31.53 -13.53
N GLY A 49 -2.22 31.01 -12.68
CA GLY A 49 -1.69 31.79 -11.57
C GLY A 49 -2.68 32.03 -10.43
N GLU A 50 -3.69 31.16 -10.25
CA GLU A 50 -4.60 31.19 -9.12
C GLU A 50 -4.68 29.84 -8.40
N VAL A 51 -5.04 29.86 -7.13
CA VAL A 51 -5.45 28.68 -6.38
C VAL A 51 -6.96 28.58 -6.45
N HIS A 52 -7.45 27.56 -7.12
CA HIS A 52 -8.87 27.26 -7.22
C HIS A 52 -9.21 26.09 -6.31
N ALA A 53 -9.94 26.34 -5.24
CA ALA A 53 -10.36 25.30 -4.32
C ALA A 53 -11.56 24.51 -4.87
N ILE A 54 -11.53 23.19 -4.72
CA ILE A 54 -12.68 22.33 -4.96
C ILE A 54 -13.16 21.76 -3.64
N LEU A 55 -14.36 22.16 -3.23
CA LEU A 55 -15.03 21.71 -2.02
C LEU A 55 -16.15 20.72 -2.35
N GLY A 56 -16.59 19.97 -1.35
CA GLY A 56 -17.74 19.07 -1.43
C GLY A 56 -17.62 17.93 -0.43
N GLU A 57 -18.74 17.29 -0.13
CA GLU A 57 -18.78 16.13 0.75
C GLU A 57 -18.03 14.92 0.15
N ASN A 58 -17.76 13.91 0.99
CA ASN A 58 -17.23 12.64 0.52
C ASN A 58 -18.29 11.97 -0.38
N GLY A 59 -17.86 11.50 -1.56
CA GLY A 59 -18.79 11.00 -2.59
C GLY A 59 -19.35 12.07 -3.53
N ALA A 60 -19.05 13.35 -3.34
CA ALA A 60 -19.49 14.44 -4.22
C ALA A 60 -18.90 14.39 -5.66
N GLY A 61 -17.97 13.47 -5.93
CA GLY A 61 -17.35 13.31 -7.24
C GLY A 61 -15.98 13.96 -7.40
N LYS A 62 -15.41 14.59 -6.34
CA LYS A 62 -14.11 15.30 -6.40
C LYS A 62 -12.97 14.40 -6.91
N SER A 63 -12.74 13.27 -6.28
CA SER A 63 -11.66 12.34 -6.67
C SER A 63 -11.93 11.73 -8.06
N THR A 64 -13.18 11.54 -8.46
CA THR A 64 -13.54 11.11 -9.81
C THR A 64 -13.16 12.17 -10.83
N LEU A 65 -13.45 13.45 -10.54
CA LEU A 65 -13.09 14.58 -11.39
C LEU A 65 -11.57 14.67 -11.54
N MET A 66 -10.82 14.52 -10.43
CA MET A 66 -9.35 14.55 -10.46
C MET A 66 -8.76 13.39 -11.25
N ASN A 67 -9.28 12.19 -11.09
CA ASN A 67 -8.85 11.03 -11.85
C ASN A 67 -9.16 11.17 -13.36
N ILE A 68 -10.16 11.94 -13.72
CA ILE A 68 -10.43 12.29 -15.12
C ILE A 68 -9.42 13.33 -15.61
N ILE A 69 -9.19 14.41 -14.87
CA ILE A 69 -8.21 15.44 -15.25
C ILE A 69 -6.79 14.86 -15.35
N SER A 70 -6.43 13.93 -14.45
CA SER A 70 -5.11 13.27 -14.45
C SER A 70 -4.99 12.14 -15.50
N GLY A 71 -6.03 11.83 -16.26
CA GLY A 71 -6.02 10.82 -17.31
C GLY A 71 -6.13 9.38 -16.82
N VAL A 72 -6.40 9.14 -15.52
CA VAL A 72 -6.62 7.80 -14.96
C VAL A 72 -7.96 7.23 -15.44
N PHE A 73 -9.00 8.05 -15.49
CA PHE A 73 -10.31 7.67 -16.01
C PHE A 73 -10.67 8.50 -17.25
N ARG A 74 -11.33 7.85 -18.22
CA ARG A 74 -11.97 8.56 -19.32
C ARG A 74 -13.37 9.03 -18.88
N PRO A 75 -13.79 10.26 -19.19
CA PRO A 75 -15.17 10.67 -18.98
C PRO A 75 -16.11 9.84 -19.85
N SER A 76 -17.37 9.69 -19.43
CA SER A 76 -18.42 9.07 -20.25
C SER A 76 -18.93 10.04 -21.32
N SER A 77 -18.93 11.35 -21.04
CA SER A 77 -19.21 12.44 -21.98
C SER A 77 -18.51 13.72 -21.53
N GLY A 78 -18.43 14.72 -22.41
CA GLY A 78 -17.75 15.99 -22.17
C GLY A 78 -16.34 16.03 -22.74
N THR A 79 -15.72 17.20 -22.66
CA THR A 79 -14.40 17.49 -23.24
C THR A 79 -13.49 18.17 -22.22
N ILE A 80 -12.19 17.93 -22.37
CA ILE A 80 -11.13 18.53 -21.56
C ILE A 80 -10.19 19.28 -22.49
N GLU A 81 -9.92 20.52 -22.17
CA GLU A 81 -8.97 21.38 -22.88
C GLU A 81 -7.86 21.83 -21.90
N ILE A 82 -6.59 21.59 -22.26
CA ILE A 82 -5.42 21.96 -21.47
C ILE A 82 -4.55 22.88 -22.31
N ALA A 83 -4.30 24.09 -21.81
CA ALA A 83 -3.51 25.11 -22.48
C ALA A 83 -3.94 25.35 -23.95
N GLY A 84 -5.25 25.43 -24.19
CA GLY A 84 -5.85 25.67 -25.52
C GLY A 84 -5.87 24.45 -26.45
N ARG A 85 -5.54 23.24 -25.93
CA ARG A 85 -5.57 22.01 -26.72
C ARG A 85 -6.56 21.02 -26.15
N GLN A 86 -7.47 20.55 -26.99
CA GLN A 86 -8.37 19.47 -26.61
C GLN A 86 -7.61 18.15 -26.46
N VAL A 87 -7.87 17.43 -25.37
CA VAL A 87 -7.18 16.17 -25.06
C VAL A 87 -7.97 15.00 -25.62
N GLU A 88 -7.49 14.38 -26.70
CA GLU A 88 -8.13 13.22 -27.34
C GLU A 88 -7.80 11.90 -26.62
N ALA A 89 -6.54 11.70 -26.21
CA ALA A 89 -6.08 10.51 -25.51
C ALA A 89 -5.78 10.81 -24.04
N LEU A 90 -6.76 10.58 -23.16
CA LEU A 90 -6.59 10.72 -21.72
C LEU A 90 -5.83 9.51 -21.17
N THR A 91 -4.52 9.71 -20.98
CA THR A 91 -3.64 8.81 -20.20
C THR A 91 -2.80 9.66 -19.27
N PRO A 92 -2.37 9.14 -18.10
CA PRO A 92 -1.53 9.90 -17.17
C PRO A 92 -0.26 10.45 -17.82
N GLU A 93 0.35 9.68 -18.71
CA GLU A 93 1.55 10.09 -19.46
C GLU A 93 1.26 11.27 -20.41
N ALA A 94 0.16 11.23 -21.18
CA ALA A 94 -0.23 12.30 -22.10
C ALA A 94 -0.56 13.60 -21.36
N VAL A 95 -1.27 13.50 -20.25
CA VAL A 95 -1.68 14.64 -19.41
C VAL A 95 -0.46 15.27 -18.72
N ALA A 96 0.49 14.47 -18.22
CA ALA A 96 1.74 14.95 -17.66
C ALA A 96 2.59 15.70 -18.72
N HIS A 97 2.63 15.22 -19.98
CA HIS A 97 3.29 15.94 -21.08
C HIS A 97 2.65 17.30 -21.41
N LEU A 98 1.35 17.47 -21.15
CA LEU A 98 0.66 18.76 -21.30
C LEU A 98 0.91 19.70 -20.12
N GLY A 99 1.58 19.24 -19.08
CA GLY A 99 1.99 20.04 -17.93
C GLY A 99 1.01 19.97 -16.75
N VAL A 100 0.28 18.88 -16.58
CA VAL A 100 -0.53 18.61 -15.39
C VAL A 100 0.21 17.66 -14.46
N ALA A 101 0.33 18.01 -13.19
CA ALA A 101 0.85 17.12 -12.14
C ALA A 101 -0.16 17.00 -11.01
N ILE A 102 -0.16 15.87 -10.32
CA ILE A 102 -1.09 15.55 -9.24
C ILE A 102 -0.34 14.98 -8.04
N SER A 103 -0.72 15.43 -6.84
CA SER A 103 -0.44 14.77 -5.57
C SER A 103 -1.72 14.15 -5.07
N TYR A 104 -1.73 12.84 -4.93
CA TYR A 104 -2.89 12.07 -4.51
C TYR A 104 -3.11 12.11 -2.99
N GLN A 105 -4.34 11.94 -2.55
CA GLN A 105 -4.73 11.81 -1.14
C GLN A 105 -3.96 10.66 -0.43
N HIS A 106 -3.84 9.52 -1.11
CA HIS A 106 -2.96 8.44 -0.70
C HIS A 106 -1.68 8.51 -1.53
N PRO A 107 -0.53 8.86 -0.90
CA PRO A 107 0.72 9.05 -1.62
C PRO A 107 1.11 7.83 -2.45
N ALA A 108 1.39 8.03 -3.74
CA ALA A 108 1.88 6.99 -4.63
C ALA A 108 3.38 6.74 -4.39
N VAL A 109 3.74 6.41 -3.15
CA VAL A 109 5.09 6.07 -2.73
C VAL A 109 5.24 4.55 -2.73
N LEU A 110 6.34 4.09 -3.32
CA LEU A 110 6.68 2.68 -3.44
C LEU A 110 7.51 2.28 -2.22
N ASP A 111 6.89 1.54 -1.31
CA ASP A 111 7.44 1.20 0.00
C ASP A 111 8.75 0.40 -0.08
N ASP A 112 8.91 -0.43 -1.09
CA ASP A 112 10.09 -1.28 -1.28
C ASP A 112 11.25 -0.60 -1.99
N LEU A 113 11.06 0.63 -2.47
CA LEU A 113 12.09 1.45 -3.10
C LEU A 113 12.62 2.50 -2.12
N SER A 114 13.88 2.92 -2.32
CA SER A 114 14.45 4.07 -1.62
C SER A 114 13.80 5.38 -2.07
N VAL A 115 13.97 6.46 -1.29
CA VAL A 115 13.52 7.82 -1.66
C VAL A 115 14.09 8.22 -3.02
N LEU A 116 15.38 7.97 -3.26
CA LEU A 116 16.02 8.24 -4.55
C LEU A 116 15.37 7.44 -5.68
N GLU A 117 15.18 6.14 -5.50
CA GLU A 117 14.54 5.27 -6.52
C GLU A 117 13.08 5.69 -6.78
N ASN A 118 12.34 6.09 -5.75
CA ASN A 118 10.99 6.65 -5.92
C ASN A 118 10.97 7.89 -6.81
N LEU A 119 11.95 8.79 -6.67
CA LEU A 119 12.10 9.95 -7.54
C LEU A 119 12.49 9.56 -8.96
N LEU A 120 13.50 8.67 -9.12
CA LEU A 120 14.00 8.23 -10.42
C LEU A 120 12.96 7.46 -11.26
N VAL A 121 12.09 6.70 -10.61
CA VAL A 121 11.01 5.97 -11.31
C VAL A 121 9.88 6.90 -11.74
N ALA A 122 9.54 7.88 -10.90
CA ALA A 122 8.40 8.78 -11.12
C ALA A 122 8.72 9.94 -12.07
N LEU A 123 9.98 10.42 -12.08
CA LEU A 123 10.37 11.60 -12.84
C LEU A 123 11.00 11.23 -14.19
N PRO A 124 10.76 12.03 -15.26
CA PRO A 124 11.39 11.82 -16.58
C PRO A 124 12.91 12.00 -16.53
N ASP A 125 13.66 11.22 -17.35
CA ASP A 125 15.12 11.29 -17.42
C ASP A 125 15.65 12.68 -17.74
N ARG A 126 14.94 13.43 -18.58
CA ARG A 126 15.32 14.79 -18.98
C ARG A 126 15.55 15.75 -17.80
N LEU A 127 14.94 15.50 -16.66
CA LEU A 127 15.12 16.32 -15.45
C LEU A 127 16.46 16.05 -14.76
N PHE A 128 17.05 14.89 -15.02
CA PHE A 128 18.34 14.47 -14.47
C PHE A 128 19.50 14.69 -15.45
N GLU A 129 19.23 15.09 -16.72
CA GLU A 129 20.25 15.33 -17.72
C GLU A 129 21.16 16.49 -17.30
N GLY A 130 22.48 16.25 -17.32
CA GLY A 130 23.50 17.24 -16.97
C GLY A 130 23.67 17.52 -15.47
N ARG A 131 22.98 16.77 -14.58
CA ARG A 131 23.07 16.91 -13.12
C ARG A 131 23.21 15.53 -12.45
N PRO A 132 24.01 15.40 -11.38
CA PRO A 132 23.97 14.19 -10.56
C PRO A 132 22.57 13.97 -9.98
N ALA A 133 22.02 12.79 -10.19
CA ALA A 133 20.66 12.47 -9.75
C ALA A 133 20.47 12.68 -8.24
N ARG A 134 21.50 12.44 -7.43
CA ARG A 134 21.48 12.65 -5.99
C ARG A 134 21.34 14.12 -5.59
N ASP A 135 22.03 15.01 -6.27
CA ASP A 135 22.03 16.44 -5.96
C ASP A 135 20.67 17.06 -6.33
N PHE A 136 20.16 16.75 -7.52
CA PHE A 136 18.84 17.19 -7.94
C PHE A 136 17.73 16.62 -7.05
N SER A 137 17.84 15.35 -6.66
CA SER A 137 16.86 14.76 -5.72
C SER A 137 16.87 15.47 -4.37
N ARG A 138 18.03 15.89 -3.87
CA ARG A 138 18.13 16.65 -2.63
C ARG A 138 17.50 18.03 -2.76
N GLU A 139 17.77 18.74 -3.86
CA GLU A 139 17.15 20.04 -4.16
C GLU A 139 15.60 19.93 -4.15
N ILE A 140 15.04 18.89 -4.76
CA ILE A 140 13.59 18.64 -4.78
C ILE A 140 13.04 18.42 -3.36
N LEU A 141 13.71 17.64 -2.52
CA LEU A 141 13.28 17.36 -1.16
C LEU A 141 13.38 18.60 -0.26
N ASP A 142 14.47 19.35 -0.37
CA ASP A 142 14.70 20.59 0.36
C ASP A 142 13.64 21.64 0.00
N ALA A 143 13.18 21.65 -1.26
CA ALA A 143 12.12 22.55 -1.70
C ALA A 143 10.80 22.39 -0.95
N VAL A 144 10.51 21.21 -0.40
CA VAL A 144 9.31 20.91 0.41
C VAL A 144 9.64 20.72 1.90
N GLY A 145 10.90 21.01 2.32
CA GLY A 145 11.35 20.85 3.70
C GLY A 145 11.46 19.40 4.18
N LEU A 146 11.57 18.44 3.25
CA LEU A 146 11.68 17.02 3.60
C LEU A 146 13.14 16.62 3.84
N SER A 147 13.54 16.56 5.11
CA SER A 147 14.89 16.14 5.52
C SER A 147 14.91 14.63 5.82
N VAL A 148 15.17 13.82 4.77
CA VAL A 148 15.33 12.36 4.88
C VAL A 148 16.54 11.89 4.07
N PRO A 149 17.23 10.79 4.49
CA PRO A 149 18.29 10.20 3.68
C PRO A 149 17.75 9.70 2.34
N LEU A 150 18.42 9.98 1.23
CA LEU A 150 18.04 9.49 -0.10
C LEU A 150 17.98 7.96 -0.20
N GLY A 151 18.77 7.25 0.62
CA GLY A 151 18.76 5.79 0.72
C GLY A 151 17.70 5.24 1.68
N ALA A 152 16.95 6.09 2.39
CA ALA A 152 15.86 5.63 3.23
C ALA A 152 14.77 4.98 2.36
N ARG A 153 14.18 3.90 2.86
CA ARG A 153 13.13 3.17 2.13
C ARG A 153 11.77 3.82 2.36
N GLY A 154 10.87 3.66 1.38
CA GLY A 154 9.51 4.18 1.46
C GLY A 154 8.75 3.67 2.69
N ASP A 155 8.92 2.39 3.06
CA ASP A 155 8.25 1.78 4.24
C ASP A 155 8.73 2.35 5.59
N THR A 156 9.88 3.01 5.63
CA THR A 156 10.42 3.64 6.87
C THR A 156 9.95 5.08 7.04
N LEU A 157 9.32 5.67 6.03
CA LEU A 157 8.82 7.04 6.07
C LEU A 157 7.49 7.11 6.82
N SER A 158 7.31 8.17 7.62
CA SER A 158 6.00 8.49 8.19
C SER A 158 5.00 8.89 7.09
N VAL A 159 3.71 8.86 7.42
CA VAL A 159 2.65 9.26 6.47
C VAL A 159 2.88 10.70 5.98
N ALA A 160 3.25 11.61 6.87
CA ALA A 160 3.59 13.00 6.54
C ALA A 160 4.79 13.08 5.57
N GLN A 161 5.85 12.32 5.82
CA GLN A 161 7.02 12.29 4.94
C GLN A 161 6.69 11.70 3.55
N LYS A 162 5.84 10.69 3.49
CA LYS A 162 5.34 10.16 2.20
C LYS A 162 4.54 11.21 1.44
N GLN A 163 3.70 11.98 2.14
CA GLN A 163 2.92 13.06 1.54
C GLN A 163 3.82 14.17 0.97
N LEU A 164 4.83 14.59 1.73
CA LEU A 164 5.80 15.58 1.26
C LEU A 164 6.61 15.08 0.06
N LEU A 165 6.99 13.79 0.06
CA LEU A 165 7.68 13.18 -1.09
C LEU A 165 6.79 13.17 -2.35
N GLU A 166 5.49 12.92 -2.19
CA GLU A 166 4.51 12.96 -3.29
C GLU A 166 4.38 14.38 -3.87
N ILE A 167 4.27 15.38 -3.00
CA ILE A 167 4.21 16.79 -3.39
C ILE A 167 5.52 17.23 -4.07
N ALA A 168 6.67 16.79 -3.55
CA ALA A 168 7.99 17.04 -4.14
C ALA A 168 8.08 16.52 -5.58
N LYS A 169 7.61 15.29 -5.85
CA LYS A 169 7.52 14.71 -7.19
C LYS A 169 6.66 15.57 -8.13
N ALA A 170 5.50 16.00 -7.67
CA ALA A 170 4.59 16.81 -8.48
C ALA A 170 5.19 18.20 -8.81
N LEU A 171 5.83 18.85 -7.85
CA LEU A 171 6.48 20.15 -8.04
C LEU A 171 7.72 20.08 -8.94
N ALA A 172 8.48 18.99 -8.88
CA ALA A 172 9.68 18.80 -9.71
C ALA A 172 9.39 18.79 -11.22
N LEU A 173 8.14 18.48 -11.61
CA LEU A 173 7.69 18.53 -13.00
C LEU A 173 7.49 19.94 -13.55
N ASN A 174 7.56 20.96 -12.70
CA ASN A 174 7.24 22.36 -13.03
C ASN A 174 5.94 22.50 -13.83
N PRO A 175 4.80 22.07 -13.25
CA PRO A 175 3.56 21.91 -13.98
C PRO A 175 2.89 23.23 -14.30
N LYS A 176 2.07 23.27 -15.38
CA LYS A 176 1.15 24.39 -15.66
C LYS A 176 -0.09 24.33 -14.76
N VAL A 177 -0.52 23.10 -14.44
CA VAL A 177 -1.63 22.80 -13.52
C VAL A 177 -1.13 21.81 -12.48
N LEU A 178 -1.17 22.20 -11.21
CA LEU A 178 -0.84 21.36 -10.06
C LEU A 178 -2.12 21.00 -9.31
N ILE A 179 -2.41 19.72 -9.16
CA ILE A 179 -3.55 19.20 -8.42
C ILE A 179 -3.05 18.69 -7.07
N LEU A 180 -3.64 19.15 -5.99
CA LEU A 180 -3.35 18.74 -4.62
C LEU A 180 -4.62 18.20 -3.97
N ASP A 181 -4.69 16.88 -3.76
CA ASP A 181 -5.86 16.22 -3.17
C ASP A 181 -5.63 15.96 -1.68
N GLU A 182 -6.27 16.76 -0.82
CA GLU A 182 -6.15 16.76 0.65
C GLU A 182 -4.70 16.74 1.15
N PRO A 183 -3.80 17.63 0.68
CA PRO A 183 -2.37 17.51 0.89
C PRO A 183 -1.93 17.69 2.35
N THR A 184 -2.77 18.27 3.20
CA THR A 184 -2.50 18.59 4.61
C THR A 184 -3.07 17.58 5.60
N ALA A 185 -3.77 16.55 5.13
CA ALA A 185 -4.49 15.60 6.00
C ALA A 185 -3.59 14.90 7.04
N SER A 186 -2.30 14.72 6.72
CA SER A 186 -1.30 14.06 7.57
C SER A 186 -0.14 14.97 7.97
N LEU A 187 -0.21 16.28 7.68
CA LEU A 187 0.82 17.26 8.03
C LEU A 187 0.48 17.96 9.35
N ASP A 188 1.51 18.28 10.10
CA ASP A 188 1.40 19.22 11.23
C ASP A 188 1.27 20.67 10.73
N ARG A 189 1.10 21.61 11.66
CA ARG A 189 0.88 23.01 11.36
C ARG A 189 2.07 23.63 10.65
N ASP A 190 3.28 23.37 11.12
CA ASP A 190 4.50 23.95 10.56
C ASP A 190 4.74 23.46 9.12
N ALA A 191 4.57 22.17 8.86
CA ALA A 191 4.66 21.59 7.52
C ALA A 191 3.54 22.12 6.60
N THR A 192 2.34 22.36 7.13
CA THR A 192 1.23 22.95 6.39
C THR A 192 1.53 24.38 5.98
N ASP A 193 2.03 25.21 6.89
CA ASP A 193 2.39 26.61 6.61
C ASP A 193 3.52 26.69 5.56
N MET A 194 4.55 25.82 5.67
CA MET A 194 5.59 25.69 4.64
C MET A 194 5.03 25.29 3.28
N LEU A 195 4.10 24.34 3.24
CA LEU A 195 3.44 23.93 2.00
C LEU A 195 2.68 25.11 1.37
N PHE A 196 1.94 25.87 2.16
CA PHE A 196 1.19 27.05 1.68
C PHE A 196 2.10 28.13 1.11
N ASP A 197 3.25 28.38 1.73
CA ASP A 197 4.25 29.31 1.18
C ASP A 197 4.81 28.82 -0.15
N ARG A 198 5.03 27.51 -0.30
CA ARG A 198 5.46 26.91 -1.57
C ARG A 198 4.38 27.01 -2.64
N ILE A 199 3.11 26.75 -2.31
CA ILE A 199 2.00 26.91 -3.24
C ILE A 199 1.92 28.37 -3.71
N ARG A 200 2.01 29.34 -2.80
CA ARG A 200 2.04 30.78 -3.16
C ARG A 200 3.18 31.11 -4.10
N ALA A 201 4.37 30.55 -3.88
CA ALA A 201 5.53 30.78 -4.74
C ALA A 201 5.32 30.20 -6.15
N VAL A 202 4.78 29.00 -6.26
CA VAL A 202 4.51 28.31 -7.53
C VAL A 202 3.41 29.03 -8.32
N VAL A 203 2.36 29.51 -7.65
CA VAL A 203 1.29 30.31 -8.24
C VAL A 203 1.80 31.64 -8.78
N LYS A 204 2.68 32.34 -8.05
CA LYS A 204 3.37 33.55 -8.54
C LYS A 204 4.20 33.28 -9.79
N GLY A 205 4.72 32.05 -9.97
CA GLY A 205 5.40 31.58 -11.17
C GLY A 205 4.47 31.30 -12.36
N GLY A 206 3.15 31.43 -12.18
CA GLY A 206 2.14 31.28 -13.23
C GLY A 206 1.53 29.86 -13.32
N THR A 207 1.80 28.96 -12.37
CA THR A 207 1.11 27.67 -12.24
C THR A 207 -0.29 27.88 -11.67
N SER A 208 -1.29 27.21 -12.25
CA SER A 208 -2.63 27.10 -11.66
C SER A 208 -2.65 25.94 -10.67
N VAL A 209 -3.19 26.19 -9.47
CA VAL A 209 -3.28 25.13 -8.44
C VAL A 209 -4.74 24.79 -8.19
N ILE A 210 -5.08 23.51 -8.35
CA ILE A 210 -6.38 22.94 -7.98
C ILE A 210 -6.20 22.33 -6.59
N TYR A 211 -6.82 22.94 -5.58
CA TYR A 211 -6.67 22.56 -4.20
C TYR A 211 -7.94 21.89 -3.67
N ILE A 212 -7.88 20.61 -3.37
CA ILE A 212 -9.02 19.86 -2.86
C ILE A 212 -8.88 19.72 -1.37
N THR A 213 -9.89 20.16 -0.65
CA THR A 213 -9.96 20.00 0.80
C THR A 213 -11.43 20.00 1.26
N HIS A 214 -11.65 19.53 2.46
CA HIS A 214 -12.91 19.71 3.17
C HIS A 214 -12.79 20.71 4.34
N ARG A 215 -11.60 21.32 4.53
CA ARG A 215 -11.27 22.27 5.61
C ARG A 215 -11.45 23.69 5.13
N LEU A 216 -12.49 24.39 5.59
CA LEU A 216 -12.81 25.74 5.18
C LEU A 216 -11.71 26.76 5.55
N ALA A 217 -11.04 26.56 6.69
CA ALA A 217 -9.93 27.42 7.13
C ALA A 217 -8.78 27.45 6.11
N GLU A 218 -8.44 26.30 5.50
CA GLU A 218 -7.40 26.21 4.47
C GLU A 218 -7.81 26.97 3.21
N VAL A 219 -9.08 26.83 2.79
CA VAL A 219 -9.61 27.56 1.63
C VAL A 219 -9.49 29.07 1.82
N ARG A 220 -9.85 29.58 3.00
CA ARG A 220 -9.71 31.01 3.37
C ARG A 220 -8.27 31.49 3.32
N GLN A 221 -7.33 30.64 3.70
CA GLN A 221 -5.91 30.99 3.80
C GLN A 221 -5.20 31.02 2.45
N ILE A 222 -5.59 30.15 1.50
CA ILE A 222 -4.79 29.96 0.30
C ILE A 222 -5.54 30.21 -1.03
N ALA A 223 -6.85 29.98 -1.11
CA ALA A 223 -7.58 30.00 -2.38
C ALA A 223 -8.15 31.37 -2.73
N GLN A 224 -8.16 31.71 -4.01
CA GLN A 224 -8.81 32.91 -4.55
C GLN A 224 -10.23 32.58 -5.03
N ARG A 225 -10.40 31.41 -5.65
CA ARG A 225 -11.69 30.94 -6.20
C ARG A 225 -12.06 29.59 -5.59
N VAL A 226 -13.34 29.35 -5.48
CA VAL A 226 -13.88 28.07 -4.99
C VAL A 226 -14.99 27.56 -5.91
N THR A 227 -15.03 26.26 -6.09
CA THR A 227 -16.12 25.53 -6.71
C THR A 227 -16.57 24.43 -5.78
N VAL A 228 -17.87 24.32 -5.55
CA VAL A 228 -18.46 23.29 -4.69
C VAL A 228 -19.15 22.24 -5.54
N LEU A 229 -18.75 20.99 -5.37
CA LEU A 229 -19.40 19.81 -5.96
C LEU A 229 -20.33 19.16 -4.94
N ARG A 230 -21.52 18.77 -5.36
CA ARG A 230 -22.48 17.99 -4.57
C ARG A 230 -23.23 17.01 -5.45
N ASP A 231 -23.30 15.75 -5.03
CA ASP A 231 -23.98 14.66 -5.75
C ASP A 231 -23.54 14.55 -7.22
N GLY A 232 -22.26 14.74 -7.50
CA GLY A 232 -21.70 14.69 -8.85
C GLY A 232 -21.99 15.90 -9.73
N ARG A 233 -22.54 16.99 -9.19
CA ARG A 233 -22.90 18.21 -9.92
C ARG A 233 -22.26 19.44 -9.31
N LEU A 234 -22.20 20.51 -10.08
CA LEU A 234 -21.78 21.82 -9.60
C LEU A 234 -22.89 22.43 -8.72
N ALA A 235 -22.61 22.64 -7.44
CA ALA A 235 -23.54 23.24 -6.49
C ALA A 235 -23.39 24.76 -6.40
N GLY A 236 -22.18 25.29 -6.68
CA GLY A 236 -21.89 26.74 -6.71
C GLY A 236 -20.42 26.99 -6.99
N SER A 237 -20.11 28.22 -7.41
CA SER A 237 -18.74 28.69 -7.62
C SER A 237 -18.69 30.21 -7.36
N GLY A 238 -17.54 30.70 -6.84
CA GLY A 238 -17.38 32.14 -6.59
C GLY A 238 -15.97 32.49 -6.12
N MET A 239 -15.75 33.81 -5.90
CA MET A 239 -14.51 34.29 -5.26
C MET A 239 -14.61 34.01 -3.77
N VAL A 240 -13.53 33.51 -3.18
CA VAL A 240 -13.48 33.16 -1.74
C VAL A 240 -13.72 34.41 -0.86
N ALA A 241 -13.28 35.58 -1.32
CA ALA A 241 -13.45 36.85 -0.60
C ALA A 241 -14.92 37.29 -0.49
N ASP A 242 -15.78 36.88 -1.43
CA ASP A 242 -17.16 37.32 -1.51
C ASP A 242 -18.13 36.35 -0.77
N LEU A 243 -17.67 35.21 -0.35
CA LEU A 243 -18.49 34.14 0.27
C LEU A 243 -18.28 34.11 1.79
N THR A 244 -19.35 33.93 2.55
CA THR A 244 -19.31 33.68 3.99
C THR A 244 -19.18 32.18 4.27
N ASP A 245 -18.82 31.79 5.51
CA ASP A 245 -18.77 30.39 5.90
C ASP A 245 -20.15 29.71 5.85
N GLN A 246 -21.20 30.49 6.09
CA GLN A 246 -22.58 30.02 5.92
C GLN A 246 -22.92 29.72 4.45
N ASP A 247 -22.37 30.51 3.51
CA ASP A 247 -22.57 30.26 2.07
C ASP A 247 -21.85 28.97 1.66
N PHE A 248 -20.62 28.74 2.14
CA PHE A 248 -19.93 27.47 1.93
C PHE A 248 -20.72 26.28 2.46
N LEU A 249 -21.17 26.35 3.71
CA LEU A 249 -21.97 25.27 4.32
C LEU A 249 -23.28 25.03 3.57
N ARG A 250 -23.97 26.10 3.15
CA ARG A 250 -25.19 25.99 2.34
C ARG A 250 -24.95 25.32 0.98
N MET A 251 -23.85 25.65 0.30
CA MET A 251 -23.49 25.03 -0.98
C MET A 251 -23.09 23.56 -0.79
N ILE A 252 -22.33 23.24 0.25
CA ILE A 252 -21.86 21.88 0.53
C ILE A 252 -23.01 20.96 0.92
N VAL A 253 -23.81 21.37 1.92
CA VAL A 253 -24.83 20.50 2.57
C VAL A 253 -26.21 20.66 1.93
N GLY A 254 -26.50 21.82 1.34
CA GLY A 254 -27.76 22.09 0.63
C GLY A 254 -28.96 22.38 1.52
N ARG A 255 -28.79 22.47 2.82
CA ARG A 255 -29.80 22.82 3.82
C ARG A 255 -29.17 23.64 4.96
N ASN A 256 -29.95 24.45 5.64
CA ASN A 256 -29.48 25.11 6.85
C ASN A 256 -29.21 24.05 7.91
N LEU A 257 -27.96 23.77 8.23
CA LEU A 257 -27.59 23.03 9.42
C LEU A 257 -27.87 23.94 10.63
N GLY A 258 -28.76 23.52 11.51
CA GLY A 258 -28.73 23.96 12.91
C GLY A 258 -27.32 23.66 13.48
N SER A 259 -27.01 24.06 14.70
CA SER A 259 -25.66 23.87 15.29
C SER A 259 -25.09 22.49 14.94
N THR A 260 -23.86 22.45 14.41
CA THR A 260 -23.18 21.21 13.99
C THR A 260 -23.00 20.25 15.17
N PHE A 261 -22.87 20.80 16.37
CA PHE A 261 -22.68 20.03 17.58
C PHE A 261 -23.99 19.96 18.41
N PRO A 262 -24.28 18.80 19.02
CA PRO A 262 -25.39 18.70 19.98
C PRO A 262 -25.09 19.54 21.24
N PRO A 263 -26.14 20.00 21.95
CA PRO A 263 -25.94 20.74 23.19
C PRO A 263 -25.17 19.87 24.20
N LYS A 264 -24.20 20.46 24.88
CA LYS A 264 -23.47 19.84 25.99
C LYS A 264 -24.40 19.63 27.18
N THR A 265 -24.06 18.67 28.02
CA THR A 265 -24.84 18.40 29.24
C THR A 265 -24.67 19.58 30.22
N VAL A 266 -25.73 20.33 30.46
CA VAL A 266 -25.73 21.45 31.43
C VAL A 266 -26.30 20.93 32.74
N GLY A 267 -25.43 20.73 33.74
CA GLY A 267 -25.88 20.29 35.08
C GLY A 267 -24.69 19.90 35.97
N PRO A 268 -24.90 19.77 37.30
CA PRO A 268 -23.88 19.22 38.16
C PRO A 268 -23.50 17.82 37.70
N ALA A 269 -22.22 17.47 37.75
CA ALA A 269 -21.72 16.17 37.35
C ALA A 269 -22.55 15.06 38.03
N GLY A 270 -23.13 14.16 37.22
CA GLY A 270 -23.86 13.01 37.70
C GLY A 270 -22.99 12.04 38.50
N GLU A 271 -23.52 10.93 38.90
CA GLU A 271 -22.78 9.86 39.55
C GLU A 271 -21.66 9.35 38.63
N VAL A 272 -20.43 9.20 39.19
CA VAL A 272 -19.27 8.67 38.43
C VAL A 272 -19.57 7.23 38.02
N ASN A 273 -19.64 7.01 36.73
CA ASN A 273 -19.96 5.70 36.15
C ASN A 273 -18.72 4.94 35.65
N PHE A 274 -17.66 5.65 35.32
CA PHE A 274 -16.41 5.06 34.83
C PHE A 274 -15.21 5.82 35.42
N SER A 275 -14.21 5.10 35.93
CA SER A 275 -12.99 5.72 36.43
C SER A 275 -11.75 4.91 36.07
N VAL A 276 -10.69 5.63 35.85
CA VAL A 276 -9.36 5.13 35.51
C VAL A 276 -8.39 5.67 36.54
N GLN A 277 -7.58 4.81 37.18
CA GLN A 277 -6.60 5.20 38.17
C GLN A 277 -5.23 4.64 37.83
N SER A 278 -4.26 5.53 37.68
CA SER A 278 -2.85 5.27 37.39
C SER A 278 -2.63 4.25 36.27
N LEU A 279 -3.40 4.40 35.17
CA LEU A 279 -3.28 3.49 34.02
C LEU A 279 -1.96 3.73 33.30
N GLY A 280 -1.23 2.64 33.03
CA GLY A 280 0.04 2.67 32.32
C GLY A 280 0.08 1.61 31.22
N GLY A 281 0.76 1.94 30.09
CA GLY A 281 0.93 1.06 28.93
C GLY A 281 2.31 1.29 28.27
N GLN A 282 2.45 0.84 27.01
CA GLN A 282 3.75 0.92 26.33
C GLN A 282 4.21 2.37 26.08
N LYS A 283 3.28 3.28 25.67
CA LYS A 283 3.59 4.66 25.32
C LYS A 283 2.90 5.69 26.21
N PHE A 284 2.23 5.25 27.28
CA PHE A 284 1.61 6.14 28.25
C PHE A 284 1.77 5.61 29.66
N ARG A 285 1.68 6.51 30.67
CA ARG A 285 1.87 6.17 32.08
C ARG A 285 1.11 7.13 32.97
N ASP A 286 0.62 6.60 34.08
CA ASP A 286 0.00 7.35 35.19
C ASP A 286 -1.18 8.22 34.71
N VAL A 287 -2.05 7.63 33.87
CA VAL A 287 -3.26 8.29 33.38
C VAL A 287 -4.42 8.00 34.36
N SER A 288 -5.02 9.07 34.87
CA SER A 288 -6.17 8.99 35.80
C SER A 288 -7.23 10.00 35.39
N PHE A 289 -8.48 9.56 35.28
CA PHE A 289 -9.64 10.41 35.02
C PHE A 289 -10.94 9.70 35.38
N GLU A 290 -12.04 10.48 35.47
CA GLU A 290 -13.38 9.98 35.80
C GLU A 290 -14.38 10.46 34.78
N VAL A 291 -15.38 9.62 34.48
CA VAL A 291 -16.49 9.92 33.56
C VAL A 291 -17.80 9.82 34.32
N SER A 292 -18.49 10.93 34.45
CA SER A 292 -19.82 10.95 35.03
C SER A 292 -20.88 10.58 33.98
N ARG A 293 -22.03 10.13 34.45
CA ARG A 293 -23.14 9.77 33.59
C ARG A 293 -23.58 10.95 32.72
N GLY A 294 -23.69 10.73 31.41
CA GLY A 294 -24.09 11.76 30.46
C GLY A 294 -22.92 12.65 29.98
N GLN A 295 -21.68 12.44 30.46
CA GLN A 295 -20.50 13.16 30.01
C GLN A 295 -19.77 12.41 28.90
N ILE A 296 -19.18 13.18 27.99
CA ILE A 296 -18.22 12.71 26.98
C ILE A 296 -16.84 13.25 27.34
N ILE A 297 -15.86 12.36 27.48
CA ILE A 297 -14.47 12.77 27.69
C ILE A 297 -13.72 12.76 26.37
N GLY A 298 -13.05 13.89 26.08
CA GLY A 298 -12.10 14.03 25.01
C GLY A 298 -10.67 13.70 25.43
N VAL A 299 -9.91 13.09 24.54
CA VAL A 299 -8.46 12.91 24.64
C VAL A 299 -7.81 13.73 23.55
N ALA A 300 -6.96 14.68 23.93
CA ALA A 300 -6.25 15.58 23.02
C ALA A 300 -4.72 15.36 23.13
N GLY A 301 -4.00 15.86 22.15
CA GLY A 301 -2.54 15.91 22.16
C GLY A 301 -1.93 15.78 20.75
N VAL A 302 -0.64 16.09 20.63
CA VAL A 302 0.09 15.92 19.37
C VAL A 302 0.20 14.45 19.02
N ALA A 303 0.02 14.11 17.75
CA ALA A 303 0.06 12.73 17.27
C ALA A 303 1.33 11.98 17.73
N GLY A 304 1.17 10.74 18.20
CA GLY A 304 2.28 9.93 18.69
C GLY A 304 2.59 10.07 20.19
N ASN A 305 1.86 10.89 20.93
CA ASN A 305 2.03 11.10 22.36
C ASN A 305 1.32 10.07 23.25
N GLY A 306 0.90 8.91 22.69
CA GLY A 306 0.34 7.78 23.46
C GLY A 306 -1.18 7.74 23.52
N GLN A 307 -1.92 8.65 22.85
CA GLN A 307 -3.39 8.70 22.86
C GLN A 307 -4.00 7.41 22.30
N THR A 308 -3.60 6.99 21.09
CA THR A 308 -4.08 5.74 20.47
C THR A 308 -3.74 4.51 21.32
N ASP A 309 -2.55 4.48 21.97
CA ASP A 309 -2.19 3.40 22.86
C ASP A 309 -3.09 3.38 24.12
N LEU A 310 -3.46 4.57 24.66
CA LEU A 310 -4.44 4.70 25.74
C LEU A 310 -5.82 4.19 25.31
N MET A 311 -6.31 4.60 24.13
CA MET A 311 -7.61 4.16 23.61
C MET A 311 -7.65 2.63 23.44
N ARG A 312 -6.59 2.02 22.92
CA ARG A 312 -6.45 0.56 22.79
C ARG A 312 -6.38 -0.16 24.15
N ALA A 313 -5.70 0.43 25.13
CA ALA A 313 -5.67 -0.12 26.47
C ALA A 313 -7.04 -0.08 27.16
N LEU A 314 -7.80 1.01 27.03
CA LEU A 314 -9.17 1.15 27.53
C LEU A 314 -10.15 0.18 26.85
N ALA A 315 -9.88 -0.18 25.59
CA ALA A 315 -10.63 -1.20 24.87
C ALA A 315 -10.18 -2.64 25.19
N GLY A 316 -9.13 -2.82 26.02
CA GLY A 316 -8.59 -4.15 26.34
C GLY A 316 -7.76 -4.79 25.22
N LEU A 317 -7.38 -4.03 24.20
CA LEU A 317 -6.62 -4.51 23.04
C LEU A 317 -5.10 -4.51 23.25
N GLN A 318 -4.63 -3.79 24.28
CA GLN A 318 -3.22 -3.74 24.67
C GLN A 318 -3.08 -3.95 26.19
N PRO A 319 -2.05 -4.65 26.66
CA PRO A 319 -1.79 -4.83 28.09
C PRO A 319 -1.59 -3.48 28.79
N SER A 320 -2.20 -3.32 29.95
CA SER A 320 -2.09 -2.12 30.78
C SER A 320 -1.96 -2.48 32.25
N THR A 321 -1.36 -1.58 33.02
CA THR A 321 -1.29 -1.62 34.47
C THR A 321 -2.21 -0.54 35.06
N GLY A 322 -2.56 -0.64 36.32
CA GLY A 322 -3.52 0.29 36.95
C GLY A 322 -4.91 -0.31 37.09
N THR A 323 -5.89 0.52 37.51
CA THR A 323 -7.25 0.06 37.81
C THR A 323 -8.25 0.79 36.92
N VAL A 324 -9.15 0.02 36.30
CA VAL A 324 -10.31 0.53 35.56
C VAL A 324 -11.56 0.06 36.29
N THR A 325 -12.48 1.00 36.59
CA THR A 325 -13.72 0.72 37.31
C THR A 325 -14.91 1.17 36.48
N LEU A 326 -15.90 0.32 36.33
CA LEU A 326 -17.18 0.63 35.64
C LEU A 326 -18.35 0.31 36.57
N ALA A 327 -19.24 1.26 36.78
CA ALA A 327 -20.40 1.14 37.66
C ALA A 327 -20.01 0.58 39.06
N GLY A 328 -18.90 1.08 39.63
CA GLY A 328 -18.41 0.67 40.94
C GLY A 328 -17.66 -0.69 40.99
N ARG A 329 -17.52 -1.38 39.85
CA ARG A 329 -16.82 -2.67 39.77
C ARG A 329 -15.46 -2.49 39.08
N SER A 330 -14.40 -2.96 39.73
CA SER A 330 -13.07 -3.03 39.10
C SER A 330 -13.06 -4.10 38.00
N LEU A 331 -12.64 -3.72 36.81
CA LEU A 331 -12.57 -4.60 35.65
C LEU A 331 -11.12 -5.02 35.40
N PRO A 332 -10.83 -6.32 35.40
CA PRO A 332 -9.57 -6.83 34.90
C PRO A 332 -9.40 -6.51 33.40
N HIS A 333 -8.16 -6.39 32.94
CA HIS A 333 -7.86 -6.04 31.54
C HIS A 333 -8.57 -6.94 30.51
N HIS A 334 -8.66 -8.24 30.75
CA HIS A 334 -9.31 -9.18 29.82
C HIS A 334 -10.84 -9.01 29.73
N ASP A 335 -11.47 -8.42 30.74
CA ASP A 335 -12.91 -8.15 30.73
C ASP A 335 -13.25 -6.88 29.92
N LEU A 336 -12.29 -5.96 29.77
CA LEU A 336 -12.47 -4.76 28.95
C LEU A 336 -12.82 -5.11 27.50
N LEU A 337 -12.20 -6.15 26.92
CA LEU A 337 -12.53 -6.64 25.57
C LEU A 337 -14.01 -7.04 25.39
N ARG A 338 -14.68 -7.43 26.47
CA ARG A 338 -16.09 -7.85 26.42
C ARG A 338 -17.05 -6.70 26.69
N VAL A 339 -16.58 -5.69 27.38
CA VAL A 339 -17.41 -4.58 27.88
C VAL A 339 -17.28 -3.35 27.00
N ALA A 340 -16.09 -3.09 26.46
CA ALA A 340 -15.82 -1.93 25.63
C ALA A 340 -16.12 -2.21 24.14
N ALA A 341 -16.78 -1.25 23.50
CA ALA A 341 -16.85 -1.20 22.05
C ALA A 341 -15.81 -0.20 21.52
N PHE A 342 -14.90 -0.70 20.69
CA PHE A 342 -13.82 0.09 20.11
C PHE A 342 -14.14 0.50 18.68
N MET A 343 -13.98 1.79 18.40
CA MET A 343 -14.04 2.36 17.05
C MET A 343 -12.64 2.81 16.70
N PRO A 344 -11.91 2.10 15.80
CA PRO A 344 -10.56 2.44 15.42
C PRO A 344 -10.50 3.63 14.47
N SER A 345 -9.38 4.33 14.48
CA SER A 345 -9.08 5.44 13.56
C SER A 345 -8.98 4.96 12.10
N ASP A 346 -8.34 3.81 11.84
CA ASP A 346 -8.34 3.19 10.52
C ASP A 346 -9.45 2.12 10.41
N ARG A 347 -10.61 2.56 9.87
CA ARG A 347 -11.76 1.67 9.67
C ARG A 347 -11.52 0.56 8.66
N HIS A 348 -10.61 0.76 7.69
CA HIS A 348 -10.34 -0.23 6.63
C HIS A 348 -9.37 -1.32 7.08
N ALA A 349 -8.37 -0.94 7.86
CA ALA A 349 -7.38 -1.90 8.36
C ALA A 349 -7.87 -2.66 9.61
N GLU A 350 -8.61 -1.98 10.51
CA GLU A 350 -8.95 -2.52 11.84
C GLU A 350 -10.46 -2.60 12.10
N GLY A 351 -11.24 -1.78 11.43
CA GLY A 351 -12.67 -1.63 11.73
C GLY A 351 -13.56 -2.57 10.94
N LEU A 352 -13.42 -2.65 9.63
CA LEU A 352 -14.34 -3.33 8.73
C LEU A 352 -13.70 -4.54 8.05
N ALA A 353 -14.45 -5.62 7.95
CA ALA A 353 -14.07 -6.78 7.14
C ALA A 353 -14.56 -6.56 5.69
N GLY A 354 -13.67 -6.10 4.80
CA GLY A 354 -14.01 -5.66 3.43
C GLY A 354 -14.73 -6.71 2.58
N GLY A 355 -14.40 -8.00 2.77
CA GLY A 355 -15.03 -9.11 2.04
C GLY A 355 -16.39 -9.57 2.61
N LEU A 356 -16.87 -8.96 3.71
CA LEU A 356 -18.16 -9.28 4.29
C LEU A 356 -19.20 -8.23 3.88
N THR A 357 -20.48 -8.65 3.91
CA THR A 357 -21.62 -7.78 3.66
C THR A 357 -21.77 -6.71 4.75
N ILE A 358 -22.53 -5.65 4.46
CA ILE A 358 -22.88 -4.58 5.41
C ILE A 358 -23.53 -5.17 6.66
N ARG A 359 -24.49 -6.10 6.47
CA ARG A 359 -25.18 -6.81 7.55
C ARG A 359 -24.23 -7.61 8.43
N GLU A 360 -23.37 -8.41 7.81
CA GLU A 360 -22.38 -9.25 8.52
C GLU A 360 -21.42 -8.39 9.32
N ASN A 361 -20.93 -7.30 8.74
CA ASN A 361 -20.07 -6.35 9.45
C ASN A 361 -20.74 -5.77 10.70
N ALA A 362 -22.00 -5.40 10.64
CA ALA A 362 -22.73 -4.89 11.79
C ALA A 362 -22.98 -5.96 12.86
N ALA A 363 -23.22 -7.21 12.45
CA ALA A 363 -23.56 -8.31 13.35
C ALA A 363 -22.34 -8.92 14.08
N LEU A 364 -21.10 -8.70 13.60
CA LEU A 364 -19.90 -9.39 14.09
C LEU A 364 -19.72 -9.38 15.62
N ALA A 365 -19.96 -8.25 16.28
CA ALA A 365 -19.79 -8.12 17.73
C ALA A 365 -20.96 -8.69 18.54
N ALA A 366 -22.08 -9.00 17.90
CA ALA A 366 -23.32 -9.47 18.55
C ALA A 366 -23.72 -10.88 18.11
N LEU A 367 -22.82 -11.67 17.52
CA LEU A 367 -23.09 -13.02 17.00
C LEU A 367 -23.70 -13.95 18.07
N GLY A 368 -23.32 -13.78 19.35
CA GLY A 368 -23.89 -14.53 20.46
C GLY A 368 -25.40 -14.34 20.65
N GLU A 369 -25.93 -13.13 20.37
CA GLU A 369 -27.38 -12.85 20.45
C GLU A 369 -28.17 -13.51 19.29
N PHE A 370 -27.48 -13.73 18.16
CA PHE A 370 -28.10 -14.31 16.96
C PHE A 370 -27.91 -15.82 16.87
N SER A 371 -27.03 -16.39 17.72
CA SER A 371 -26.69 -17.81 17.71
C SER A 371 -27.52 -18.60 18.71
N ARG A 372 -27.95 -19.81 18.31
CA ARG A 372 -28.48 -20.84 19.20
C ARG A 372 -27.88 -22.17 18.85
N PHE A 373 -27.22 -22.82 19.81
CA PHE A 373 -26.48 -24.08 19.60
C PHE A 373 -25.45 -24.00 18.47
N GLY A 374 -24.79 -22.83 18.29
CA GLY A 374 -23.81 -22.61 17.24
C GLY A 374 -24.37 -22.28 15.83
N ALA A 375 -25.69 -22.36 15.65
CA ALA A 375 -26.35 -21.95 14.40
C ALA A 375 -26.85 -20.52 14.47
N LEU A 376 -26.55 -19.71 13.44
CA LEU A 376 -27.00 -18.33 13.34
C LEU A 376 -28.44 -18.24 12.81
N SER A 377 -29.29 -17.48 13.50
CA SER A 377 -30.63 -17.16 13.05
C SER A 377 -30.62 -15.92 12.16
N ARG A 378 -30.50 -16.12 10.85
CA ARG A 378 -30.49 -15.03 9.85
C ARG A 378 -31.73 -14.11 9.98
N LYS A 379 -32.89 -14.65 10.32
CA LYS A 379 -34.12 -13.87 10.50
C LYS A 379 -34.00 -12.88 11.67
N LYS A 380 -33.41 -13.30 12.81
CA LYS A 380 -33.19 -12.42 13.96
C LYS A 380 -32.11 -11.37 13.64
N GLU A 381 -31.04 -11.80 13.01
CA GLU A 381 -29.95 -10.93 12.60
C GLU A 381 -30.44 -9.82 11.68
N VAL A 382 -31.11 -10.16 10.56
CA VAL A 382 -31.65 -9.19 9.58
C VAL A 382 -32.60 -8.19 10.27
N LYS A 383 -33.48 -8.67 11.19
CA LYS A 383 -34.40 -7.81 11.90
C LYS A 383 -33.65 -6.80 12.79
N ARG A 384 -32.72 -7.27 13.64
CA ARG A 384 -32.01 -6.42 14.61
C ARG A 384 -31.04 -5.47 13.93
N VAL A 385 -30.31 -5.92 12.90
CA VAL A 385 -29.44 -5.07 12.10
C VAL A 385 -30.25 -4.01 11.36
N GLY A 386 -31.42 -4.38 10.80
CA GLY A 386 -32.33 -3.45 10.15
C GLY A 386 -32.85 -2.36 11.08
N GLU A 387 -33.25 -2.73 12.33
CA GLU A 387 -33.64 -1.78 13.38
C GLU A 387 -32.48 -0.79 13.69
N ALA A 388 -31.26 -1.29 13.87
CA ALA A 388 -30.09 -0.48 14.13
C ALA A 388 -29.76 0.47 12.95
N PHE A 389 -29.85 -0.03 11.72
CA PHE A 389 -29.61 0.79 10.51
C PHE A 389 -30.65 1.89 10.33
N THR A 390 -31.91 1.62 10.68
CA THR A 390 -32.95 2.63 10.64
C THR A 390 -32.69 3.71 11.70
N ALA A 391 -32.35 3.31 12.94
CA ALA A 391 -32.03 4.25 14.01
C ALA A 391 -30.82 5.14 13.70
N LEU A 392 -29.79 4.59 13.00
CA LEU A 392 -28.58 5.32 12.62
C LEU A 392 -28.66 5.96 11.24
N ALA A 393 -29.81 5.89 10.57
CA ALA A 393 -30.02 6.37 9.21
C ALA A 393 -28.89 5.92 8.23
N VAL A 394 -28.52 4.64 8.27
CA VAL A 394 -27.53 4.06 7.36
C VAL A 394 -28.13 3.98 5.96
N LYS A 395 -27.47 4.63 4.99
CA LYS A 395 -27.88 4.61 3.58
C LYS A 395 -27.10 3.53 2.85
N ALA A 396 -27.80 2.46 2.45
CA ALA A 396 -27.25 1.36 1.69
C ALA A 396 -28.27 0.90 0.64
N THR A 397 -27.78 0.45 -0.54
CA THR A 397 -28.65 -0.12 -1.59
C THR A 397 -29.24 -1.46 -1.15
N SER A 398 -28.49 -2.24 -0.39
CA SER A 398 -28.87 -3.50 0.21
C SER A 398 -28.00 -3.81 1.40
N MET A 399 -28.52 -4.45 2.43
CA MET A 399 -27.73 -4.96 3.57
C MET A 399 -26.78 -6.09 3.17
N GLU A 400 -27.04 -6.75 2.04
CA GLU A 400 -26.20 -7.84 1.49
C GLU A 400 -25.14 -7.32 0.51
N ALA A 401 -25.05 -6.00 0.27
CA ALA A 401 -23.95 -5.42 -0.50
C ALA A 401 -22.66 -5.47 0.31
N GLU A 402 -21.51 -5.47 -0.36
CA GLU A 402 -20.21 -5.35 0.29
C GLU A 402 -20.08 -4.01 1.01
N VAL A 403 -19.47 -4.03 2.21
CA VAL A 403 -19.27 -2.81 3.01
C VAL A 403 -18.35 -1.79 2.33
N SER A 404 -17.48 -2.24 1.45
CA SER A 404 -16.60 -1.41 0.61
C SER A 404 -17.35 -0.48 -0.34
N SER A 405 -18.59 -0.82 -0.70
CA SER A 405 -19.46 0.00 -1.57
C SER A 405 -20.06 1.24 -0.89
N LEU A 406 -19.97 1.34 0.43
CA LEU A 406 -20.51 2.46 1.18
C LEU A 406 -19.59 3.69 1.21
N SER A 407 -20.18 4.89 1.31
CA SER A 407 -19.43 6.11 1.65
C SER A 407 -18.81 6.02 3.05
N GLY A 408 -17.73 6.78 3.30
CA GLY A 408 -17.04 6.79 4.59
C GLY A 408 -17.96 7.04 5.78
N GLY A 409 -18.89 7.97 5.67
CA GLY A 409 -19.88 8.25 6.73
C GLY A 409 -20.83 7.07 6.99
N ASN A 410 -21.28 6.35 5.94
CA ASN A 410 -22.09 5.16 6.13
C ASN A 410 -21.28 3.97 6.65
N GLN A 411 -20.02 3.83 6.28
CA GLN A 411 -19.11 2.84 6.86
C GLN A 411 -18.93 3.07 8.37
N GLN A 412 -18.77 4.33 8.78
CA GLN A 412 -18.65 4.70 10.20
C GLN A 412 -19.94 4.39 10.98
N LYS A 413 -21.11 4.62 10.37
CA LYS A 413 -22.40 4.25 10.96
C LYS A 413 -22.57 2.73 11.09
N VAL A 414 -22.00 1.93 10.19
CA VAL A 414 -21.97 0.46 10.32
C VAL A 414 -21.12 0.04 11.52
N LEU A 415 -19.98 0.71 11.77
CA LEU A 415 -19.17 0.48 12.97
C LEU A 415 -19.91 0.84 14.25
N LEU A 416 -20.62 1.98 14.25
CA LEU A 416 -21.50 2.36 15.36
C LEU A 416 -22.64 1.36 15.57
N ALA A 417 -23.26 0.88 14.48
CA ALA A 417 -24.28 -0.17 14.58
C ALA A 417 -23.73 -1.44 15.23
N ARG A 418 -22.54 -1.86 14.85
CA ARG A 418 -21.82 -2.99 15.47
C ARG A 418 -21.61 -2.77 16.96
N ALA A 419 -21.11 -1.57 17.32
CA ALA A 419 -20.88 -1.19 18.71
C ALA A 419 -22.18 -1.27 19.53
N LEU A 420 -23.27 -0.68 19.04
CA LEU A 420 -24.56 -0.64 19.73
C LEU A 420 -25.24 -2.01 19.82
N LEU A 421 -25.12 -2.85 18.78
CA LEU A 421 -25.67 -4.21 18.80
C LEU A 421 -25.01 -5.09 19.87
N ALA A 422 -23.74 -4.82 20.20
CA ALA A 422 -23.02 -5.51 21.28
C ALA A 422 -23.47 -5.06 22.70
N LYS A 423 -24.27 -4.00 22.83
CA LYS A 423 -24.68 -3.41 24.11
C LYS A 423 -23.51 -3.12 25.04
N PRO A 424 -22.57 -2.27 24.62
CA PRO A 424 -21.34 -2.05 25.36
C PRO A 424 -21.60 -1.32 26.69
N GLY A 425 -20.78 -1.62 27.70
CA GLY A 425 -20.69 -0.83 28.92
C GLY A 425 -19.81 0.43 28.79
N LEU A 426 -19.01 0.52 27.74
CA LEU A 426 -18.09 1.62 27.44
C LEU A 426 -17.92 1.77 25.93
N ILE A 427 -17.95 3.00 25.41
CA ILE A 427 -17.54 3.30 24.04
C ILE A 427 -16.20 4.03 24.05
N VAL A 428 -15.26 3.51 23.25
CA VAL A 428 -13.95 4.07 23.03
C VAL A 428 -13.81 4.39 21.53
N ALA A 429 -13.88 5.66 21.18
CA ALA A 429 -13.89 6.14 19.79
C ALA A 429 -12.58 6.86 19.47
N ASP A 430 -11.74 6.24 18.66
CA ASP A 430 -10.47 6.80 18.20
C ASP A 430 -10.67 7.41 16.81
N GLU A 431 -10.57 8.74 16.70
CA GLU A 431 -10.81 9.52 15.47
C GLU A 431 -12.17 9.17 14.79
N PRO A 432 -13.31 9.27 15.51
CA PRO A 432 -14.58 8.73 15.03
C PRO A 432 -15.12 9.39 13.75
N THR A 433 -14.64 10.56 13.40
CA THR A 433 -15.07 11.32 12.22
C THR A 433 -14.02 11.47 11.15
N GLN A 434 -12.89 10.76 11.27
CA GLN A 434 -11.82 10.81 10.28
C GLN A 434 -12.30 10.33 8.91
N GLY A 435 -12.12 11.19 7.88
CA GLY A 435 -12.55 10.88 6.52
C GLY A 435 -14.07 10.78 6.34
N VAL A 436 -14.84 11.46 7.19
CA VAL A 436 -16.30 11.55 7.14
C VAL A 436 -16.70 12.98 6.70
N ASP A 437 -17.75 13.07 5.88
CA ASP A 437 -18.29 14.37 5.43
C ASP A 437 -18.96 15.17 6.56
N VAL A 438 -19.11 16.48 6.38
CA VAL A 438 -19.62 17.40 7.41
C VAL A 438 -21.03 17.03 7.88
N GLY A 439 -21.90 16.58 6.97
CA GLY A 439 -23.25 16.18 7.31
C GLY A 439 -23.30 14.92 8.17
N ALA A 440 -22.49 13.91 7.82
CA ALA A 440 -22.40 12.66 8.56
C ALA A 440 -21.66 12.84 9.90
N ARG A 441 -20.70 13.79 10.01
CA ARG A 441 -20.06 14.14 11.30
C ARG A 441 -21.10 14.61 12.32
N ALA A 442 -21.98 15.55 11.94
CA ALA A 442 -23.03 16.05 12.82
C ALA A 442 -23.98 14.96 13.30
N GLU A 443 -24.28 13.97 12.45
CA GLU A 443 -25.09 12.81 12.83
C GLU A 443 -24.33 11.90 13.82
N ILE A 444 -23.03 11.63 13.59
CA ILE A 444 -22.20 10.84 14.51
C ILE A 444 -22.10 11.51 15.88
N TYR A 445 -21.93 12.83 15.95
CA TYR A 445 -21.90 13.58 17.22
C TYR A 445 -23.18 13.45 18.01
N ARG A 446 -24.36 13.55 17.33
CA ARG A 446 -25.64 13.33 17.97
C ARG A 446 -25.76 11.93 18.52
N ILE A 447 -25.36 10.90 17.74
CA ILE A 447 -25.42 9.51 18.18
C ILE A 447 -24.53 9.29 19.40
N LEU A 448 -23.27 9.78 19.41
CA LEU A 448 -22.37 9.66 20.56
C LEU A 448 -22.93 10.36 21.79
N ARG A 449 -23.54 11.54 21.63
CA ARG A 449 -24.20 12.28 22.71
C ARG A 449 -25.43 11.54 23.25
N ASP A 450 -26.26 10.97 22.38
CA ASP A 450 -27.46 10.20 22.79
C ASP A 450 -27.07 8.94 23.57
N ILE A 451 -25.96 8.28 23.17
CA ILE A 451 -25.39 7.13 23.88
C ILE A 451 -24.90 7.55 25.27
N SER A 452 -24.17 8.66 25.38
CA SER A 452 -23.71 9.19 26.66
C SER A 452 -24.89 9.55 27.58
N ASN A 453 -25.90 10.23 27.03
CA ASN A 453 -27.13 10.57 27.78
C ASN A 453 -27.89 9.33 28.24
N SER A 454 -27.82 8.20 27.52
CA SER A 454 -28.40 6.93 27.96
C SER A 454 -27.66 6.28 29.14
N GLY A 455 -26.49 6.83 29.52
CA GLY A 455 -25.69 6.42 30.66
C GLY A 455 -24.50 5.54 30.34
N THR A 456 -24.20 5.29 29.05
CA THR A 456 -22.98 4.59 28.63
C THR A 456 -21.83 5.60 28.55
N PRO A 457 -20.72 5.41 29.27
CA PRO A 457 -19.52 6.26 29.17
C PRO A 457 -18.98 6.28 27.74
N VAL A 458 -18.62 7.48 27.27
CA VAL A 458 -18.05 7.69 25.92
C VAL A 458 -16.72 8.43 26.05
N ILE A 459 -15.67 7.84 25.48
CA ILE A 459 -14.34 8.43 25.41
C ILE A 459 -14.00 8.64 23.94
N VAL A 460 -13.64 9.86 23.57
CA VAL A 460 -13.33 10.26 22.19
C VAL A 460 -11.91 10.76 22.11
N ASN A 461 -11.08 10.16 21.27
CA ASN A 461 -9.79 10.74 20.87
C ASN A 461 -9.97 11.43 19.52
N SER A 462 -9.54 12.68 19.43
CA SER A 462 -9.51 13.42 18.16
C SER A 462 -8.30 14.33 18.05
N SER A 463 -7.74 14.38 16.86
CA SER A 463 -6.71 15.35 16.46
C SER A 463 -7.30 16.72 16.11
N ASP A 464 -8.62 16.81 15.93
CA ASP A 464 -9.36 18.03 15.65
C ASP A 464 -9.83 18.69 16.97
N ALA A 465 -9.15 19.75 17.38
CA ALA A 465 -9.46 20.45 18.63
C ALA A 465 -10.87 21.08 18.62
N ALA A 466 -11.37 21.54 17.46
CA ALA A 466 -12.72 22.05 17.30
C ALA A 466 -13.78 20.95 17.51
N GLU A 467 -13.50 19.68 17.11
CA GLU A 467 -14.35 18.54 17.41
C GLU A 467 -14.44 18.29 18.92
N LEU A 468 -13.31 18.32 19.60
CA LEU A 468 -13.27 18.14 21.06
C LEU A 468 -13.97 19.29 21.79
N GLU A 469 -13.74 20.53 21.36
CA GLU A 469 -14.46 21.69 21.90
C GLU A 469 -15.95 21.54 21.74
N GLY A 470 -16.45 21.17 20.57
CA GLY A 470 -17.89 21.10 20.29
C GLY A 470 -18.61 19.89 20.93
N LEU A 471 -17.93 18.75 21.03
CA LEU A 471 -18.54 17.47 21.45
C LEU A 471 -18.32 17.14 22.92
N CYS A 472 -17.14 17.43 23.50
CA CYS A 472 -16.71 16.90 24.79
C CYS A 472 -17.04 17.86 25.94
N ASP A 473 -17.38 17.30 27.08
CA ASP A 473 -17.67 18.06 28.32
C ASP A 473 -16.39 18.29 29.13
N THR A 474 -15.44 17.37 29.01
CA THR A 474 -14.11 17.41 29.62
C THR A 474 -13.09 16.93 28.58
N VAL A 475 -11.93 17.57 28.52
CA VAL A 475 -10.81 17.18 27.64
C VAL A 475 -9.55 16.99 28.46
N ILE A 476 -8.94 15.80 28.37
CA ILE A 476 -7.64 15.51 28.90
C ILE A 476 -6.59 15.71 27.79
N VAL A 477 -5.59 16.55 28.06
CA VAL A 477 -4.52 16.84 27.10
C VAL A 477 -3.32 15.98 27.46
N MET A 478 -2.85 15.17 26.50
CA MET A 478 -1.72 14.28 26.68
C MET A 478 -0.46 14.79 25.97
N SER A 479 0.67 14.72 26.66
CA SER A 479 1.99 14.93 26.10
C SER A 479 2.97 13.88 26.65
N ARG A 480 3.75 13.26 25.74
CA ARG A 480 4.78 12.25 26.10
C ARG A 480 4.26 11.12 27.00
N GLY A 481 3.03 10.70 26.72
CA GLY A 481 2.38 9.60 27.42
C GLY A 481 1.85 9.93 28.82
N ARG A 482 1.74 11.21 29.20
CA ARG A 482 1.14 11.66 30.46
C ARG A 482 0.04 12.68 30.23
N VAL A 483 -0.92 12.76 31.13
CA VAL A 483 -1.87 13.86 31.17
C VAL A 483 -1.15 15.09 31.70
N VAL A 484 -1.18 16.18 30.92
CA VAL A 484 -0.53 17.46 31.27
C VAL A 484 -1.53 18.49 31.74
N GLU A 485 -2.76 18.47 31.22
CA GLU A 485 -3.84 19.36 31.62
C GLU A 485 -5.19 18.66 31.46
N THR A 486 -6.15 19.04 32.29
CA THR A 486 -7.56 18.60 32.19
C THR A 486 -8.43 19.84 32.11
N LEU A 487 -9.11 20.01 30.97
CA LEU A 487 -9.98 21.15 30.70
C LEU A 487 -11.44 20.74 30.92
N THR A 488 -12.23 21.56 31.61
CA THR A 488 -13.64 21.25 31.93
C THR A 488 -14.55 22.43 31.66
N GLY A 489 -15.79 22.16 31.24
CA GLY A 489 -16.84 23.19 31.07
C GLY A 489 -16.45 24.28 30.08
N SER A 490 -16.38 25.54 30.53
CA SER A 490 -16.02 26.71 29.71
C SER A 490 -14.56 26.75 29.29
N ASP A 491 -13.71 25.97 29.95
CA ASP A 491 -12.29 25.91 29.64
C ASP A 491 -11.98 25.04 28.42
N VAL A 492 -12.95 24.27 27.93
CA VAL A 492 -12.83 23.43 26.74
C VAL A 492 -13.02 24.32 25.50
N GLU A 493 -11.96 25.02 25.13
CA GLU A 493 -11.84 25.88 23.95
C GLU A 493 -10.72 25.39 23.04
N GLU A 494 -10.90 25.46 21.72
CA GLU A 494 -9.91 25.02 20.71
C GLU A 494 -8.53 25.62 20.96
N ALA A 495 -8.49 26.94 21.17
CA ALA A 495 -7.24 27.67 21.38
C ALA A 495 -6.49 27.17 22.63
N ARG A 496 -7.22 26.82 23.70
CA ARG A 496 -6.63 26.32 24.95
C ARG A 496 -6.18 24.89 24.84
N ILE A 497 -6.94 24.03 24.16
CA ILE A 497 -6.57 22.63 23.88
C ILE A 497 -5.25 22.60 23.10
N VAL A 498 -5.14 23.42 22.05
CA VAL A 498 -3.93 23.50 21.20
C VAL A 498 -2.76 24.06 22.01
N ALA A 499 -2.97 25.15 22.79
CA ALA A 499 -1.93 25.73 23.62
C ALA A 499 -1.37 24.73 24.65
N ALA A 500 -2.23 23.97 25.34
CA ALA A 500 -1.83 22.96 26.30
C ALA A 500 -1.03 21.83 25.64
N ALA A 501 -1.45 21.38 24.43
CA ALA A 501 -0.76 20.35 23.68
C ALA A 501 0.64 20.78 23.20
N VAL A 502 0.83 22.07 22.82
CA VAL A 502 2.09 22.62 22.29
C VAL A 502 3.04 23.06 23.40
N ASN A 503 2.56 23.77 24.45
CA ASN A 503 3.40 24.28 25.52
C ASN A 503 4.09 23.15 26.30
N ALA A 504 3.45 22.01 26.48
CA ALA A 504 4.04 20.83 27.09
C ALA A 504 5.23 20.23 26.29
N VAL A 505 5.38 20.61 25.02
CA VAL A 505 6.53 20.22 24.18
C VAL A 505 7.70 21.20 24.38
N THR A 506 7.43 22.48 24.63
CA THR A 506 8.43 23.55 24.62
C THR A 506 9.22 23.67 25.93
N GLU A 507 8.63 23.37 27.10
CA GLU A 507 9.27 23.51 28.40
C GLU A 507 10.46 22.58 28.65
N HIS A 508 10.72 21.56 27.82
CA HIS A 508 11.78 20.57 28.01
C HIS A 508 12.91 20.60 26.97
N HIS A 509 12.94 21.57 26.04
CA HIS A 509 14.10 21.73 25.16
C HIS A 509 15.29 22.43 25.85
N ALA A 510 15.08 22.94 27.04
CA ALA A 510 16.11 23.72 27.78
C ALA A 510 17.02 22.91 28.72
N THR A 511 16.77 21.59 28.92
CA THR A 511 17.50 20.84 29.99
C THR A 511 17.98 19.43 29.63
N THR A 512 18.24 19.09 28.36
CA THR A 512 18.93 17.82 28.07
C THR A 512 19.80 17.87 26.82
N GLU A 513 20.84 18.68 26.84
CA GLU A 513 22.08 18.42 26.14
C GLU A 513 23.07 17.92 27.20
N ASP A 514 23.17 16.64 27.42
CA ASP A 514 24.40 15.86 27.66
C ASP A 514 24.07 14.41 28.02
N GLY A 515 24.73 13.49 27.37
CA GLY A 515 24.88 12.12 27.91
C GLY A 515 24.18 11.03 27.07
N GLY A 516 24.83 10.45 26.08
CA GLY A 516 24.49 9.09 25.68
C GLY A 516 24.53 8.74 24.17
N SER A 517 25.51 9.23 23.41
CA SER A 517 25.53 8.89 21.96
C SER A 517 26.44 7.71 21.55
N LYS A 518 27.09 7.00 22.48
CA LYS A 518 28.02 5.91 22.13
C LYS A 518 27.41 4.51 22.03
N GLY A 519 26.20 4.29 22.53
CA GLY A 519 25.53 2.97 22.46
C GLY A 519 24.57 2.81 21.26
N GLN A 520 24.11 3.91 20.67
CA GLN A 520 23.16 3.89 19.54
C GLN A 520 23.84 3.72 18.16
N ALA A 521 25.08 4.18 18.00
CA ALA A 521 25.81 4.08 16.74
C ALA A 521 26.11 2.62 16.31
N ALA A 522 26.44 1.72 17.25
CA ALA A 522 26.73 0.32 16.95
C ALA A 522 25.44 -0.48 16.66
N ARG A 523 24.30 -0.16 17.32
CA ARG A 523 23.00 -0.76 17.02
C ARG A 523 22.40 -0.23 15.72
N SER A 524 22.72 1.01 15.35
CA SER A 524 22.30 1.62 14.07
C SER A 524 22.97 0.94 12.87
N GLY A 525 24.28 0.63 12.94
CA GLY A 525 25.00 -0.02 11.84
C GLY A 525 24.50 -1.43 11.53
N TRP A 526 24.20 -2.25 12.55
CA TRP A 526 23.65 -3.60 12.35
C TRP A 526 22.22 -3.58 11.81
N ARG A 527 21.36 -2.68 12.30
CA ARG A 527 20.01 -2.48 11.78
C ARG A 527 20.03 -2.01 10.33
N HIS A 528 20.92 -1.10 9.97
CA HIS A 528 21.09 -0.65 8.59
C HIS A 528 21.57 -1.77 7.67
N PHE A 529 22.52 -2.63 8.12
CA PHE A 529 22.99 -3.78 7.35
C PHE A 529 21.89 -4.81 7.11
N VAL A 530 21.05 -5.12 8.10
CA VAL A 530 19.93 -6.07 7.98
C VAL A 530 18.82 -5.55 7.05
N GLN A 531 18.74 -4.24 6.84
CA GLN A 531 17.77 -3.61 5.94
C GLN A 531 18.21 -3.60 4.46
N LEU A 532 19.48 -3.92 4.18
CA LEU A 532 19.93 -4.06 2.81
C LEU A 532 19.33 -5.33 2.17
N ASP A 533 18.85 -5.22 0.94
CA ASP A 533 18.26 -6.36 0.22
C ASP A 533 19.26 -7.52 0.02
N ASN A 534 20.56 -7.25 0.05
CA ASN A 534 21.62 -8.24 -0.02
C ASN A 534 22.04 -8.82 1.36
N ALA A 535 21.44 -8.38 2.45
CA ALA A 535 21.76 -8.89 3.78
C ALA A 535 21.63 -10.43 3.90
N PRO A 536 20.68 -11.11 3.25
CA PRO A 536 20.59 -12.57 3.28
C PRO A 536 21.77 -13.29 2.62
N ALA A 537 22.48 -12.66 1.69
CA ALA A 537 23.61 -13.30 1.00
C ALA A 537 24.77 -13.64 1.94
N PHE A 538 25.01 -12.83 2.97
CA PHE A 538 26.11 -13.07 3.92
C PHE A 538 25.90 -14.32 4.79
N PRO A 539 24.79 -14.46 5.54
CA PRO A 539 24.54 -15.68 6.31
C PRO A 539 24.41 -16.92 5.40
N LEU A 540 23.87 -16.77 4.18
CA LEU A 540 23.76 -17.86 3.22
C LEU A 540 25.14 -18.37 2.80
N THR A 541 26.05 -17.46 2.48
CA THR A 541 27.46 -17.80 2.14
C THR A 541 28.14 -18.47 3.32
N LEU A 542 27.95 -17.94 4.54
CA LEU A 542 28.53 -18.51 5.74
C LEU A 542 28.06 -19.95 5.98
N VAL A 543 26.74 -20.18 5.87
CA VAL A 543 26.15 -21.53 6.02
C VAL A 543 26.70 -22.47 4.94
N THR A 544 26.81 -22.03 3.70
CA THR A 544 27.35 -22.80 2.58
C THR A 544 28.79 -23.25 2.86
N VAL A 545 29.63 -22.32 3.32
CA VAL A 545 31.03 -22.61 3.65
C VAL A 545 31.15 -23.54 4.85
N LEU A 546 30.40 -23.28 5.93
CA LEU A 546 30.42 -24.14 7.14
C LEU A 546 29.94 -25.56 6.84
N LEU A 547 28.89 -25.72 6.03
CA LEU A 547 28.41 -27.03 5.62
C LEU A 547 29.46 -27.77 4.77
N ALA A 548 30.06 -27.08 3.80
CA ALA A 548 31.12 -27.65 2.97
C ALA A 548 32.32 -28.12 3.80
N LEU A 549 32.75 -27.32 4.77
CA LEU A 549 33.83 -27.68 5.69
C LEU A 549 33.46 -28.86 6.59
N TYR A 550 32.26 -28.90 7.12
CA TYR A 550 31.77 -30.01 7.94
C TYR A 550 31.79 -31.33 7.14
N VAL A 551 31.20 -31.37 5.94
CA VAL A 551 31.19 -32.57 5.12
C VAL A 551 32.61 -33.00 4.71
N PHE A 552 33.49 -32.01 4.43
CA PHE A 552 34.89 -32.28 4.17
C PHE A 552 35.59 -32.98 5.33
N THR A 553 35.31 -32.63 6.60
CA THR A 553 35.85 -33.32 7.77
C THR A 553 35.41 -34.78 7.87
N GLN A 554 34.23 -35.12 7.31
CA GLN A 554 33.69 -36.47 7.29
C GLN A 554 34.20 -37.27 6.08
N ASN A 555 34.40 -36.60 4.93
CA ASN A 555 34.86 -37.20 3.68
C ASN A 555 35.70 -36.24 2.86
N ALA A 556 37.03 -36.47 2.82
CA ALA A 556 37.97 -35.57 2.12
C ALA A 556 37.68 -35.45 0.59
N ASN A 557 37.03 -36.44 -0.02
CA ASN A 557 36.70 -36.40 -1.44
C ASN A 557 35.58 -35.40 -1.76
N PHE A 558 34.90 -34.87 -0.75
CA PHE A 558 33.81 -33.89 -0.93
C PHE A 558 34.28 -32.61 -1.62
N LEU A 559 35.44 -32.09 -1.28
CA LEU A 559 36.05 -30.94 -1.91
C LEU A 559 37.02 -31.28 -3.04
N SER A 560 36.97 -32.54 -3.58
CA SER A 560 37.75 -32.87 -4.80
C SER A 560 37.33 -31.98 -5.97
N SER A 561 38.28 -31.70 -6.87
CA SER A 561 38.04 -30.88 -8.08
C SER A 561 36.86 -31.43 -8.91
N TYR A 562 36.75 -32.75 -9.00
CA TYR A 562 35.64 -33.44 -9.68
C TYR A 562 34.29 -33.17 -9.03
N ASN A 563 34.18 -33.35 -7.71
CA ASN A 563 32.89 -33.19 -7.02
C ASN A 563 32.47 -31.73 -6.98
N VAL A 564 33.39 -30.79 -6.75
CA VAL A 564 33.11 -29.34 -6.82
C VAL A 564 32.59 -28.97 -8.21
N GLY A 565 33.24 -29.43 -9.27
CA GLY A 565 32.79 -29.24 -10.64
C GLY A 565 31.38 -29.79 -10.89
N ASN A 566 31.08 -30.96 -10.38
CA ASN A 566 29.77 -31.56 -10.49
C ASN A 566 28.67 -30.79 -9.74
N ILE A 567 28.94 -30.36 -8.49
CA ILE A 567 28.00 -29.49 -7.73
C ILE A 567 27.71 -28.22 -8.50
N LEU A 568 28.73 -27.53 -9.01
CA LEU A 568 28.58 -26.27 -9.76
C LEU A 568 27.84 -26.49 -11.09
N PHE A 569 28.09 -27.61 -11.78
CA PHE A 569 27.40 -27.96 -13.02
C PHE A 569 25.88 -28.20 -12.79
N LEU A 570 25.54 -28.95 -11.74
CA LEU A 570 24.14 -29.18 -11.36
C LEU A 570 23.46 -27.88 -10.87
N ALA A 571 24.20 -27.06 -10.09
CA ALA A 571 23.71 -25.77 -9.63
C ALA A 571 23.45 -24.78 -10.77
N THR A 572 24.09 -24.93 -11.92
CA THR A 572 23.90 -24.04 -13.07
C THR A 572 22.50 -24.15 -13.67
N ALA A 573 22.00 -25.39 -13.86
CA ALA A 573 20.65 -25.61 -14.38
C ALA A 573 19.60 -24.99 -13.44
N LEU A 574 19.68 -25.33 -12.15
CA LEU A 574 18.82 -24.76 -11.13
C LEU A 574 18.96 -23.23 -11.06
N GLY A 575 20.18 -22.71 -11.13
CA GLY A 575 20.50 -21.30 -11.07
C GLY A 575 19.82 -20.51 -12.17
N PHE A 576 19.90 -20.92 -13.43
CA PHE A 576 19.20 -20.25 -14.52
C PHE A 576 17.68 -20.25 -14.30
N ILE A 577 17.09 -21.38 -13.97
CA ILE A 577 15.64 -21.47 -13.70
C ILE A 577 15.26 -20.55 -12.53
N ALA A 578 16.05 -20.53 -11.46
CA ALA A 578 15.82 -19.71 -10.29
C ALA A 578 15.98 -18.20 -10.59
N LEU A 579 16.93 -17.79 -11.44
CA LEU A 579 17.03 -16.40 -11.91
C LEU A 579 15.74 -15.97 -12.63
N GLY A 580 15.18 -16.81 -13.48
CA GLY A 580 13.86 -16.59 -14.11
C GLY A 580 12.75 -16.47 -13.09
N GLN A 581 12.71 -17.40 -12.14
CA GLN A 581 11.72 -17.41 -11.05
C GLN A 581 11.82 -16.14 -10.17
N THR A 582 13.02 -15.59 -9.97
CA THR A 582 13.23 -14.31 -9.27
C THR A 582 12.49 -13.17 -9.96
N ILE A 583 12.52 -13.11 -11.28
CA ILE A 583 11.84 -12.06 -12.06
C ILE A 583 10.32 -12.16 -11.85
N ALA A 584 9.75 -13.36 -11.93
CA ALA A 584 8.33 -13.57 -11.68
C ALA A 584 7.93 -13.22 -10.23
N LEU A 585 8.74 -13.60 -9.24
CA LEU A 585 8.49 -13.28 -7.84
C LEU A 585 8.63 -11.77 -7.55
N LEU A 586 9.54 -11.07 -8.20
CA LEU A 586 9.69 -9.62 -8.04
C LEU A 586 8.42 -8.84 -8.39
N ILE A 587 7.59 -9.32 -9.31
CA ILE A 587 6.28 -8.74 -9.62
C ILE A 587 5.13 -9.32 -8.77
N GLY A 588 5.44 -10.11 -7.74
CA GLY A 588 4.43 -10.76 -6.88
C GLY A 588 3.77 -11.99 -7.50
N GLY A 589 4.29 -12.51 -8.61
CA GLY A 589 3.80 -13.73 -9.29
C GLY A 589 4.67 -14.93 -8.98
N ILE A 590 4.07 -16.14 -9.01
CA ILE A 590 4.80 -17.42 -8.95
C ILE A 590 4.62 -18.11 -10.30
N ASP A 591 5.73 -18.48 -10.94
CA ASP A 591 5.69 -19.22 -12.20
C ASP A 591 5.94 -20.72 -11.95
N LEU A 592 4.85 -21.48 -11.89
CA LEU A 592 4.93 -22.94 -11.70
C LEU A 592 5.31 -23.68 -12.98
N SER A 593 5.21 -23.04 -14.13
CA SER A 593 5.44 -23.68 -15.43
C SER A 593 6.92 -23.87 -15.78
N VAL A 594 7.85 -23.20 -15.08
CA VAL A 594 9.29 -23.18 -15.42
C VAL A 594 9.91 -24.59 -15.45
N GLY A 595 9.55 -25.47 -14.51
CA GLY A 595 10.08 -26.83 -14.46
C GLY A 595 9.58 -27.70 -15.63
N PRO A 596 8.27 -27.90 -15.82
CA PRO A 596 7.73 -28.63 -16.96
C PRO A 596 8.12 -28.01 -18.31
N LEU A 597 8.29 -26.69 -18.39
CA LEU A 597 8.83 -26.04 -19.58
C LEU A 597 10.23 -26.56 -19.89
N CYS A 598 11.11 -26.63 -18.87
CA CYS A 598 12.44 -27.21 -19.08
C CYS A 598 12.39 -28.65 -19.61
N GLY A 599 11.60 -29.52 -18.98
CA GLY A 599 11.41 -30.88 -19.42
C GLY A 599 10.87 -30.98 -20.86
N PHE A 600 9.85 -30.19 -21.19
CA PHE A 600 9.27 -30.12 -22.53
C PHE A 600 10.29 -29.68 -23.56
N LEU A 601 11.09 -28.62 -23.26
CA LEU A 601 12.12 -28.11 -24.18
C LEU A 601 13.26 -29.13 -24.37
N VAL A 602 13.64 -29.89 -23.34
CA VAL A 602 14.60 -30.99 -23.48
C VAL A 602 14.05 -32.12 -24.40
N VAL A 603 12.75 -32.42 -24.28
CA VAL A 603 12.10 -33.37 -25.21
C VAL A 603 12.14 -32.83 -26.62
N VAL A 604 11.80 -31.52 -26.84
CA VAL A 604 11.92 -30.90 -28.17
C VAL A 604 13.35 -30.98 -28.70
N ALA A 605 14.33 -30.61 -27.86
CA ALA A 605 15.76 -30.70 -28.22
C ALA A 605 16.16 -32.08 -28.73
N SER A 606 15.64 -33.16 -28.08
CA SER A 606 15.96 -34.55 -28.40
C SER A 606 15.47 -35.03 -29.77
N PHE A 607 14.74 -34.23 -30.54
CA PHE A 607 14.37 -34.51 -31.93
C PHE A 607 15.28 -33.82 -32.94
N PHE A 608 15.97 -32.77 -32.55
CA PHE A 608 16.75 -31.92 -33.45
C PHE A 608 18.25 -31.91 -33.13
N ILE A 609 18.62 -32.12 -31.85
CA ILE A 609 20.01 -31.99 -31.39
C ILE A 609 20.57 -33.39 -31.11
N ASN A 610 20.72 -34.20 -32.16
CA ASN A 610 21.17 -35.59 -32.05
C ASN A 610 22.49 -35.77 -32.79
N ASP A 611 23.20 -36.86 -32.47
CA ASP A 611 24.42 -37.25 -33.22
C ASP A 611 24.05 -37.52 -34.68
N GLY A 612 24.90 -37.06 -35.59
CA GLY A 612 24.73 -37.20 -37.04
C GLY A 612 23.82 -36.17 -37.71
N GLN A 613 23.21 -35.28 -36.94
CA GLN A 613 22.43 -34.16 -37.52
C GLN A 613 23.31 -33.04 -38.07
N SER A 614 22.82 -32.34 -39.10
CA SER A 614 23.50 -31.16 -39.65
C SER A 614 23.55 -30.02 -38.63
N THR A 615 24.58 -29.15 -38.75
CA THR A 615 24.67 -27.95 -37.91
C THR A 615 23.42 -27.08 -38.04
N GLY A 616 22.79 -27.03 -39.23
CA GLY A 616 21.55 -26.31 -39.46
C GLY A 616 20.39 -26.88 -38.63
N THR A 617 20.27 -28.20 -38.53
CA THR A 617 19.25 -28.86 -37.72
C THR A 617 19.48 -28.60 -36.22
N ILE A 618 20.74 -28.66 -35.76
CA ILE A 618 21.10 -28.35 -34.38
C ILE A 618 20.73 -26.90 -34.02
N LEU A 619 21.07 -25.93 -34.88
CA LEU A 619 20.71 -24.54 -34.71
C LEU A 619 19.18 -24.32 -34.71
N ALA A 620 18.44 -25.03 -35.57
CA ALA A 620 16.98 -25.02 -35.54
C ALA A 620 16.43 -25.57 -34.22
N GLY A 621 17.06 -26.60 -33.66
CA GLY A 621 16.73 -27.16 -32.33
C GLY A 621 16.86 -26.08 -31.21
N PHE A 622 17.96 -25.35 -31.20
CA PHE A 622 18.13 -24.22 -30.27
C PHE A 622 17.09 -23.12 -30.51
N ALA A 623 16.83 -22.77 -31.76
CA ALA A 623 15.82 -21.76 -32.10
C ALA A 623 14.41 -22.17 -31.59
N LEU A 624 14.07 -23.48 -31.68
CA LEU A 624 12.81 -24.02 -31.15
C LEU A 624 12.76 -23.98 -29.63
N ILE A 625 13.87 -24.25 -28.93
CA ILE A 625 13.95 -24.14 -27.48
C ILE A 625 13.61 -22.70 -27.04
N PHE A 626 14.30 -21.69 -27.56
CA PHE A 626 14.09 -20.29 -27.18
C PHE A 626 12.76 -19.75 -27.73
N GLY A 627 12.35 -20.14 -28.93
CA GLY A 627 11.06 -19.77 -29.50
C GLY A 627 9.87 -20.35 -28.73
N GLY A 628 9.97 -21.62 -28.34
CA GLY A 628 8.97 -22.27 -27.48
C GLY A 628 8.85 -21.60 -26.10
N ALA A 629 9.96 -21.29 -25.48
CA ALA A 629 9.98 -20.54 -24.22
C ALA A 629 9.35 -19.17 -24.37
N LEU A 630 9.67 -18.43 -25.43
CA LEU A 630 9.06 -17.12 -25.71
C LEU A 630 7.52 -17.22 -25.82
N VAL A 631 7.03 -18.21 -26.54
CA VAL A 631 5.59 -18.45 -26.73
C VAL A 631 4.91 -18.76 -25.39
N VAL A 632 5.49 -19.64 -24.58
CA VAL A 632 4.96 -20.01 -23.26
C VAL A 632 4.95 -18.79 -22.32
N GLY A 633 6.04 -18.02 -22.27
CA GLY A 633 6.11 -16.79 -21.46
C GLY A 633 5.07 -15.74 -21.89
N LEU A 634 4.86 -15.57 -23.21
CA LEU A 634 3.81 -14.69 -23.74
C LEU A 634 2.41 -15.16 -23.35
N ILE A 635 2.12 -16.46 -23.45
CA ILE A 635 0.81 -17.02 -23.07
C ILE A 635 0.57 -16.79 -21.59
N ASN A 636 1.52 -17.11 -20.71
CA ASN A 636 1.40 -16.87 -19.27
C ASN A 636 1.13 -15.38 -18.97
N GLY A 637 1.93 -14.49 -19.53
CA GLY A 637 1.79 -13.05 -19.34
C GLY A 637 0.43 -12.51 -19.83
N ILE A 638 -0.07 -12.98 -20.96
CA ILE A 638 -1.36 -12.60 -21.54
C ILE A 638 -2.52 -13.13 -20.67
N LEU A 639 -2.48 -14.39 -20.26
CA LEU A 639 -3.52 -14.97 -19.41
C LEU A 639 -3.63 -14.24 -18.07
N ILE A 640 -2.51 -13.92 -17.46
CA ILE A 640 -2.49 -13.24 -16.17
C ILE A 640 -2.98 -11.80 -16.33
N ARG A 641 -2.55 -11.10 -17.39
CA ARG A 641 -2.80 -9.67 -17.49
C ARG A 641 -4.11 -9.30 -18.15
N PHE A 642 -4.47 -9.98 -19.24
CA PHE A 642 -5.64 -9.61 -20.06
C PHE A 642 -6.84 -10.52 -19.81
N ALA A 643 -6.60 -11.78 -19.43
CA ALA A 643 -7.68 -12.69 -19.05
C ALA A 643 -7.93 -12.71 -17.52
N ASN A 644 -7.21 -11.90 -16.74
CA ASN A 644 -7.34 -11.76 -15.28
C ASN A 644 -7.20 -13.08 -14.48
N PHE A 645 -6.41 -14.02 -14.98
CA PHE A 645 -6.06 -15.21 -14.22
C PHE A 645 -5.11 -14.85 -13.08
N THR A 646 -5.26 -15.51 -11.94
CA THR A 646 -4.21 -15.43 -10.91
C THR A 646 -2.93 -16.08 -11.46
N PRO A 647 -1.72 -15.58 -11.08
CA PRO A 647 -0.46 -16.15 -11.53
C PRO A 647 -0.36 -17.67 -11.33
N ILE A 648 -0.78 -18.13 -10.16
CA ILE A 648 -0.77 -19.56 -9.83
C ILE A 648 -1.69 -20.36 -10.77
N ALA A 649 -2.92 -19.89 -11.03
CA ALA A 649 -3.86 -20.60 -11.88
C ALA A 649 -3.38 -20.68 -13.34
N ALA A 650 -2.87 -19.58 -13.90
CA ALA A 650 -2.36 -19.56 -15.26
C ALA A 650 -1.14 -20.48 -15.43
N THR A 651 -0.15 -20.35 -14.54
CA THR A 651 1.10 -21.12 -14.66
C THR A 651 0.93 -22.58 -14.27
N LEU A 652 -0.04 -22.93 -13.40
CA LEU A 652 -0.40 -24.32 -13.11
C LEU A 652 -1.10 -24.99 -14.30
N ALA A 653 -2.00 -24.29 -14.98
CA ALA A 653 -2.60 -24.81 -16.21
C ALA A 653 -1.54 -25.07 -17.29
N MET A 654 -0.59 -24.14 -17.44
CA MET A 654 0.55 -24.30 -18.34
C MET A 654 1.48 -25.44 -17.91
N TYR A 655 1.73 -25.59 -16.61
CA TYR A 655 2.47 -26.72 -16.02
C TYR A 655 1.93 -28.07 -16.54
N ILE A 656 0.62 -28.27 -16.33
CA ILE A 656 -0.04 -29.53 -16.70
C ILE A 656 -0.03 -29.70 -18.22
N GLY A 657 -0.30 -28.65 -18.99
CA GLY A 657 -0.29 -28.65 -20.43
C GLY A 657 1.07 -29.01 -21.04
N LEU A 658 2.15 -28.41 -20.55
CA LEU A 658 3.52 -28.66 -20.99
C LEU A 658 3.99 -30.08 -20.63
N GLN A 659 3.64 -30.54 -19.43
CA GLN A 659 3.97 -31.88 -19.01
C GLN A 659 3.25 -32.94 -19.87
N GLY A 660 1.94 -32.75 -20.11
CA GLY A 660 1.15 -33.57 -21.00
C GLY A 660 1.68 -33.54 -22.43
N GLY A 661 2.02 -32.37 -22.96
CA GLY A 661 2.64 -32.22 -24.29
C GLY A 661 3.99 -32.95 -24.41
N GLY A 662 4.82 -32.85 -23.33
CA GLY A 662 6.09 -33.61 -23.26
C GLY A 662 5.89 -35.13 -23.33
N PHE A 663 4.91 -35.64 -22.59
CA PHE A 663 4.58 -37.08 -22.63
C PHE A 663 3.95 -37.51 -23.96
N LEU A 664 3.17 -36.66 -24.62
CA LEU A 664 2.64 -36.96 -25.96
C LEU A 664 3.74 -37.05 -27.01
N MET A 665 4.83 -36.29 -26.86
CA MET A 665 5.97 -36.33 -27.77
C MET A 665 6.92 -37.50 -27.42
N ARG A 666 7.14 -37.75 -26.13
CA ARG A 666 7.94 -38.90 -25.60
C ARG A 666 7.35 -39.40 -24.28
N ASP A 667 6.83 -40.59 -24.31
CA ASP A 667 6.25 -41.28 -23.13
C ASP A 667 7.35 -41.93 -22.24
N ALA A 668 8.51 -42.15 -22.81
CA ALA A 668 9.68 -42.70 -22.12
C ALA A 668 10.96 -41.93 -22.50
N PRO A 669 12.01 -41.94 -21.63
CA PRO A 669 13.29 -41.34 -21.94
C PRO A 669 13.86 -41.86 -23.26
N GLY A 670 14.28 -40.97 -24.16
CA GLY A 670 14.81 -41.34 -25.47
C GLY A 670 15.33 -40.15 -26.26
N GLY A 671 15.90 -40.44 -27.46
CA GLY A 671 16.51 -39.38 -28.30
C GLY A 671 17.77 -38.84 -27.67
N TYR A 672 18.90 -39.55 -27.95
CA TYR A 672 20.21 -39.18 -27.41
C TYR A 672 20.62 -37.81 -27.94
N ILE A 673 21.05 -36.97 -27.04
CA ILE A 673 21.55 -35.62 -27.37
C ILE A 673 22.97 -35.71 -27.94
N ASN A 674 23.27 -34.87 -28.90
CA ASN A 674 24.56 -34.79 -29.57
C ASN A 674 25.70 -34.63 -28.55
N THR A 675 26.69 -35.58 -28.62
CA THR A 675 27.77 -35.67 -27.66
C THR A 675 28.75 -34.48 -27.73
N GLU A 676 28.97 -33.88 -28.91
CA GLU A 676 29.80 -32.70 -29.05
C GLU A 676 29.12 -31.48 -28.39
N VAL A 677 27.80 -31.30 -28.61
CA VAL A 677 27.03 -30.24 -27.98
C VAL A 677 27.05 -30.38 -26.47
N MET A 678 26.88 -31.61 -25.96
CA MET A 678 26.99 -31.86 -24.53
C MET A 678 28.39 -31.51 -23.99
N GLY A 679 29.46 -31.90 -24.72
CA GLY A 679 30.83 -31.59 -24.37
C GLY A 679 31.12 -30.10 -24.31
N TRP A 680 30.54 -29.33 -25.23
CA TRP A 680 30.65 -27.86 -25.23
C TRP A 680 29.97 -27.20 -24.04
N ILE A 681 28.76 -27.64 -23.70
CA ILE A 681 28.00 -27.13 -22.55
C ILE A 681 28.65 -27.52 -21.22
N ALA A 682 29.20 -28.74 -21.15
CA ALA A 682 29.86 -29.29 -19.97
C ALA A 682 31.35 -28.88 -19.85
N TRP A 683 31.87 -28.04 -20.76
CA TRP A 683 33.24 -27.59 -20.72
C TRP A 683 33.62 -26.91 -19.40
N GLN A 684 34.78 -27.31 -18.85
CA GLN A 684 35.26 -26.86 -17.55
C GLN A 684 36.68 -26.29 -17.65
N ILE A 685 36.95 -25.28 -16.86
CA ILE A 685 38.28 -24.70 -16.62
C ILE A 685 38.65 -25.02 -15.16
N GLY A 686 39.49 -26.04 -14.98
CA GLY A 686 39.77 -26.62 -13.65
C GLY A 686 38.47 -27.19 -13.03
N PRO A 687 38.10 -26.86 -11.80
CA PRO A 687 36.85 -27.31 -11.17
C PRO A 687 35.63 -26.46 -11.54
N ILE A 688 35.77 -25.42 -12.35
CA ILE A 688 34.68 -24.46 -12.62
C ILE A 688 34.10 -24.72 -14.02
N PRO A 689 32.85 -25.14 -14.15
CA PRO A 689 32.15 -25.21 -15.44
C PRO A 689 32.00 -23.81 -16.03
N VAL A 690 32.29 -23.64 -17.32
CA VAL A 690 32.15 -22.33 -18.02
C VAL A 690 30.69 -21.88 -17.97
N ALA A 691 29.75 -22.77 -18.10
CA ALA A 691 28.33 -22.48 -17.96
C ALA A 691 27.97 -21.89 -16.59
N PHE A 692 28.64 -22.31 -15.49
CA PHE A 692 28.46 -21.73 -14.17
C PHE A 692 28.95 -20.27 -14.13
N ALA A 693 30.14 -20.00 -14.71
CA ALA A 693 30.64 -18.64 -14.81
C ALA A 693 29.71 -17.74 -15.62
N VAL A 694 29.11 -18.26 -16.70
CA VAL A 694 28.07 -17.55 -17.49
C VAL A 694 26.82 -17.28 -16.64
N MET A 695 26.34 -18.27 -15.88
CA MET A 695 25.19 -18.08 -14.97
C MET A 695 25.46 -16.99 -13.92
N VAL A 696 26.64 -16.98 -13.33
CA VAL A 696 27.06 -15.93 -12.38
C VAL A 696 27.14 -14.57 -13.06
N ALA A 697 27.64 -14.50 -14.29
CA ALA A 697 27.67 -13.25 -15.06
C ALA A 697 26.25 -12.72 -15.34
N PHE A 698 25.30 -13.60 -15.69
CA PHE A 698 23.88 -13.24 -15.80
C PHE A 698 23.29 -12.75 -14.48
N ALA A 699 23.58 -13.44 -13.35
CA ALA A 699 23.13 -13.02 -12.03
C ALA A 699 23.65 -11.63 -11.64
N LEU A 700 24.95 -11.36 -11.88
CA LEU A 700 25.56 -10.06 -11.61
C LEU A 700 25.01 -8.97 -12.55
N GLY A 701 24.83 -9.28 -13.83
CA GLY A 701 24.23 -8.36 -14.80
C GLY A 701 22.78 -8.03 -14.47
N ALA A 702 21.98 -9.04 -14.09
CA ALA A 702 20.60 -8.86 -13.68
C ALA A 702 20.50 -8.08 -12.36
N GLU A 703 21.40 -8.33 -11.38
CA GLU A 703 21.46 -7.55 -10.13
C GLU A 703 21.81 -6.09 -10.42
N TYR A 704 22.81 -5.85 -11.27
CA TYR A 704 23.15 -4.49 -11.71
C TYR A 704 21.97 -3.82 -12.40
N GLY A 705 21.27 -4.54 -13.30
CA GLY A 705 20.08 -4.04 -13.98
C GLY A 705 18.94 -3.73 -13.01
N LEU A 706 18.73 -4.60 -12.01
CA LEU A 706 17.69 -4.43 -10.98
C LEU A 706 17.91 -3.16 -10.14
N ARG A 707 19.17 -2.83 -9.83
CA ARG A 707 19.52 -1.73 -8.93
C ARG A 707 19.77 -0.39 -9.66
N ASN A 708 20.28 -0.44 -10.89
CA ASN A 708 20.81 0.75 -11.53
C ASN A 708 20.09 1.13 -12.83
N LEU A 709 19.21 0.27 -13.36
CA LEU A 709 18.52 0.52 -14.60
C LEU A 709 17.00 0.70 -14.40
N ARG A 710 16.39 1.57 -15.21
CA ARG A 710 14.93 1.81 -15.17
C ARG A 710 14.09 0.56 -15.23
N PRO A 711 14.33 -0.42 -16.12
CA PRO A 711 13.52 -1.64 -16.14
C PRO A 711 13.54 -2.40 -14.82
N GLY A 712 14.65 -2.38 -14.09
CA GLY A 712 14.76 -2.99 -12.76
C GLY A 712 13.91 -2.26 -11.71
N TRP A 713 13.97 -0.93 -11.68
CA TRP A 713 13.13 -0.13 -10.79
C TRP A 713 11.65 -0.28 -11.11
N GLN A 714 11.28 -0.31 -12.39
CA GLN A 714 9.91 -0.53 -12.85
C GLN A 714 9.38 -1.91 -12.44
N LEU A 715 10.22 -2.95 -12.54
CA LEU A 715 9.89 -4.30 -12.11
C LEU A 715 9.59 -4.35 -10.60
N ARG A 716 10.49 -3.77 -9.78
CA ARG A 716 10.31 -3.68 -8.33
C ARG A 716 9.11 -2.81 -7.94
N ALA A 717 8.91 -1.70 -8.65
CA ALA A 717 7.76 -0.82 -8.43
C ALA A 717 6.43 -1.54 -8.67
N ALA A 718 6.32 -2.29 -9.78
CA ALA A 718 5.13 -3.06 -10.12
C ALA A 718 4.81 -4.12 -9.06
N GLY A 719 5.84 -4.74 -8.47
CA GLY A 719 5.66 -5.73 -7.42
C GLY A 719 5.49 -5.17 -6.01
N SER A 720 5.93 -3.93 -5.76
CA SER A 720 5.76 -3.26 -4.46
C SER A 720 4.30 -2.82 -4.24
N ASN A 721 3.76 -2.07 -5.20
CA ASN A 721 2.36 -1.63 -5.20
C ASN A 721 1.92 -1.32 -6.63
N GLU A 722 1.08 -2.17 -7.21
CA GLU A 722 0.60 -2.02 -8.59
C GLU A 722 -0.17 -0.72 -8.82
N ASP A 723 -1.05 -0.34 -7.87
CA ASP A 723 -1.87 0.86 -7.99
C ASP A 723 -1.03 2.13 -7.93
N SER A 724 -0.07 2.21 -7.01
CA SER A 724 0.88 3.31 -6.92
C SER A 724 1.75 3.40 -8.17
N ALA A 725 2.25 2.26 -8.65
CA ALA A 725 3.06 2.19 -9.87
C ALA A 725 2.28 2.65 -11.12
N ARG A 726 0.98 2.32 -11.19
CA ARG A 726 0.09 2.78 -12.27
C ARG A 726 -0.18 4.29 -12.20
N ARG A 727 -0.37 4.83 -10.98
CA ARG A 727 -0.59 6.28 -10.76
C ARG A 727 0.60 7.14 -11.17
N ILE A 728 1.82 6.64 -10.99
CA ILE A 728 3.04 7.32 -11.47
C ILE A 728 3.30 7.10 -12.98
N GLY A 729 2.38 6.45 -13.72
CA GLY A 729 2.42 6.33 -15.18
C GLY A 729 3.12 5.09 -15.71
N LEU A 730 3.44 4.08 -14.88
CA LEU A 730 4.06 2.84 -15.36
C LEU A 730 3.08 1.97 -16.15
N ARG A 731 3.55 1.39 -17.26
CA ARG A 731 2.77 0.48 -18.10
C ARG A 731 2.83 -0.95 -17.55
N ILE A 732 2.11 -1.19 -16.48
CA ILE A 732 2.14 -2.47 -15.72
C ILE A 732 1.91 -3.68 -16.64
N ASP A 733 1.00 -3.57 -17.61
CA ASP A 733 0.67 -4.66 -18.54
C ASP A 733 1.90 -5.16 -19.29
N ARG A 734 2.75 -4.24 -19.77
CA ARG A 734 3.99 -4.59 -20.49
C ARG A 734 5.04 -5.17 -19.54
N ILE A 735 5.14 -4.65 -18.32
CA ILE A 735 6.09 -5.11 -17.32
C ILE A 735 5.78 -6.56 -16.93
N VAL A 736 4.51 -6.89 -16.68
CA VAL A 736 4.09 -8.24 -16.30
C VAL A 736 4.35 -9.22 -17.44
N VAL A 737 3.93 -8.91 -18.67
CA VAL A 737 4.17 -9.80 -19.83
C VAL A 737 5.68 -10.00 -20.06
N ALA A 738 6.48 -8.93 -20.01
CA ALA A 738 7.93 -9.01 -20.17
C ALA A 738 8.60 -9.85 -19.06
N ALA A 739 8.09 -9.78 -17.83
CA ALA A 739 8.62 -10.57 -16.70
C ALA A 739 8.39 -12.08 -16.92
N TYR A 740 7.20 -12.50 -17.36
CA TYR A 740 6.96 -13.93 -17.66
C TYR A 740 7.71 -14.43 -18.89
N VAL A 741 7.88 -13.58 -19.90
CA VAL A 741 8.74 -13.89 -21.05
C VAL A 741 10.20 -14.08 -20.60
N ALA A 742 10.71 -13.18 -19.77
CA ALA A 742 12.07 -13.31 -19.25
C ALA A 742 12.22 -14.55 -18.36
N SER A 743 11.24 -14.86 -17.50
CA SER A 743 11.21 -16.10 -16.71
C SER A 743 11.33 -17.33 -17.58
N ALA A 744 10.52 -17.42 -18.65
CA ALA A 744 10.54 -18.54 -19.57
C ALA A 744 11.87 -18.66 -20.37
N LEU A 745 12.46 -17.52 -20.76
CA LEU A 745 13.78 -17.53 -21.45
C LEU A 745 14.91 -18.01 -20.54
N PHE A 746 14.88 -17.64 -19.25
CA PHE A 746 15.82 -18.20 -18.28
C PHE A 746 15.59 -19.70 -18.04
N ALA A 747 14.32 -20.14 -18.06
CA ALA A 747 14.00 -21.57 -18.03
C ALA A 747 14.53 -22.30 -19.27
N ALA A 748 14.55 -21.67 -20.45
CA ALA A 748 15.18 -22.24 -21.65
C ALA A 748 16.70 -22.42 -21.48
N LEU A 749 17.41 -21.47 -20.85
CA LEU A 749 18.82 -21.62 -20.49
C LEU A 749 19.01 -22.80 -19.51
N GLY A 750 18.10 -22.94 -18.54
CA GLY A 750 18.05 -24.10 -17.65
C GLY A 750 17.82 -25.41 -18.41
N ALA A 751 16.94 -25.42 -19.42
CA ALA A 751 16.68 -26.57 -20.26
C ALA A 751 17.91 -26.99 -21.07
N VAL A 752 18.69 -26.02 -21.60
CA VAL A 752 19.97 -26.30 -22.30
C VAL A 752 20.96 -26.98 -21.35
N MET A 753 21.03 -26.53 -20.09
CA MET A 753 21.88 -27.20 -19.09
C MET A 753 21.38 -28.58 -18.73
N LEU A 754 20.06 -28.72 -18.54
CA LEU A 754 19.41 -29.99 -18.19
C LEU A 754 19.58 -31.04 -19.32
N MET A 755 19.50 -30.58 -20.58
CA MET A 755 19.75 -31.44 -21.77
C MET A 755 21.16 -32.05 -21.71
N ALA A 756 22.17 -31.23 -21.38
CA ALA A 756 23.54 -31.70 -21.26
C ALA A 756 23.77 -32.61 -20.03
N GLN A 757 23.00 -32.44 -18.97
CA GLN A 757 23.05 -33.29 -17.77
C GLN A 757 22.41 -34.69 -17.98
N LEU A 758 21.30 -34.73 -18.72
CA LEU A 758 20.53 -35.95 -18.94
C LEU A 758 21.05 -36.78 -20.13
N GLY A 759 21.49 -36.11 -21.20
CA GLY A 759 21.88 -36.74 -22.45
C GLY A 759 20.75 -37.38 -23.26
N VAL A 760 19.52 -37.28 -22.75
CA VAL A 760 18.30 -37.86 -23.38
C VAL A 760 17.11 -36.95 -23.15
N GLY A 761 16.12 -37.02 -24.05
CA GLY A 761 14.81 -36.36 -23.86
C GLY A 761 13.97 -37.08 -22.83
N ASP A 762 13.71 -36.45 -21.67
CA ASP A 762 12.84 -36.98 -20.61
C ASP A 762 11.97 -35.85 -20.05
N ALA A 763 10.67 -35.96 -20.28
CA ALA A 763 9.70 -34.98 -19.81
C ALA A 763 9.51 -34.94 -18.28
N ARG A 764 9.93 -35.98 -17.56
CA ARG A 764 9.72 -36.12 -16.10
C ARG A 764 10.70 -35.30 -15.31
N GLN A 765 11.91 -35.16 -15.80
CA GLN A 765 13.03 -34.57 -15.03
C GLN A 765 12.86 -33.04 -14.76
N GLY A 766 12.15 -32.32 -15.62
CA GLY A 766 11.93 -30.87 -15.45
C GLY A 766 11.11 -30.53 -14.21
N SER A 767 10.12 -31.35 -13.84
CA SER A 767 9.15 -31.03 -12.79
C SER A 767 9.75 -30.76 -11.42
N ASN A 768 10.86 -31.42 -11.09
CA ASN A 768 11.56 -31.26 -9.81
C ASN A 768 12.15 -29.86 -9.62
N TYR A 769 12.46 -29.16 -10.73
CA TYR A 769 13.05 -27.84 -10.69
C TYR A 769 12.06 -26.73 -10.32
N THR A 770 10.73 -26.96 -10.44
CA THR A 770 9.73 -25.98 -10.06
C THR A 770 9.85 -25.59 -8.59
N LEU A 771 9.75 -26.55 -7.69
CA LEU A 771 9.85 -26.29 -6.24
C LEU A 771 11.28 -25.96 -5.81
N ALA A 772 12.27 -26.60 -6.43
CA ALA A 772 13.68 -26.31 -6.14
C ALA A 772 14.05 -24.87 -6.48
N SER A 773 13.56 -24.31 -7.62
CA SER A 773 13.81 -22.92 -8.00
C SER A 773 13.18 -21.94 -7.02
N ILE A 774 11.92 -22.15 -6.61
CA ILE A 774 11.26 -21.33 -5.60
C ILE A 774 12.05 -21.37 -4.28
N THR A 775 12.50 -22.58 -3.88
CA THR A 775 13.32 -22.75 -2.68
C THR A 775 14.61 -21.91 -2.75
N ALA A 776 15.35 -22.00 -3.85
CA ALA A 776 16.60 -21.26 -4.06
C ALA A 776 16.37 -19.75 -4.01
N VAL A 777 15.27 -19.27 -4.61
CA VAL A 777 14.92 -17.85 -4.65
C VAL A 777 14.53 -17.31 -3.26
N VAL A 778 13.72 -18.08 -2.51
CA VAL A 778 13.30 -17.68 -1.16
C VAL A 778 14.48 -17.73 -0.18
N LEU A 779 15.31 -18.76 -0.25
CA LEU A 779 16.57 -18.84 0.52
C LEU A 779 17.46 -17.64 0.19
N GLY A 780 17.51 -17.22 -1.08
CA GLY A 780 18.25 -16.06 -1.55
C GLY A 780 17.71 -14.74 -1.03
N GLY A 781 16.56 -14.71 -0.35
CA GLY A 781 16.00 -13.53 0.28
C GLY A 781 15.00 -12.75 -0.59
N THR A 782 14.51 -13.34 -1.68
CA THR A 782 13.46 -12.72 -2.51
C THR A 782 12.08 -12.89 -1.86
N SER A 783 11.31 -11.82 -1.84
CA SER A 783 9.97 -11.76 -1.26
C SER A 783 8.94 -12.49 -2.12
N LEU A 784 8.11 -13.34 -1.51
CA LEU A 784 6.96 -13.97 -2.17
C LEU A 784 5.83 -12.97 -2.51
N ARG A 785 5.85 -11.76 -1.92
CA ARG A 785 4.84 -10.73 -2.17
C ARG A 785 5.23 -9.74 -3.27
N GLY A 786 6.45 -9.85 -3.80
CA GLY A 786 7.00 -8.92 -4.79
C GLY A 786 7.80 -7.76 -4.19
N GLY A 787 8.29 -6.88 -5.05
CA GLY A 787 8.98 -5.63 -4.74
C GLY A 787 10.43 -5.78 -4.27
N ARG A 788 10.79 -6.89 -3.64
CA ARG A 788 12.12 -7.15 -3.04
C ARG A 788 12.71 -8.44 -3.52
N GLY A 789 13.99 -8.42 -3.84
CA GLY A 789 14.74 -9.62 -4.21
C GLY A 789 16.17 -9.31 -4.65
N THR A 790 16.94 -10.37 -4.84
CA THR A 790 18.33 -10.30 -5.29
C THR A 790 18.67 -11.51 -6.13
N PHE A 791 19.27 -11.27 -7.28
CA PHE A 791 19.77 -12.33 -8.17
C PHE A 791 21.03 -13.00 -7.62
N ILE A 792 21.88 -12.26 -6.90
CA ILE A 792 23.07 -12.80 -6.22
C ILE A 792 22.63 -13.78 -5.13
N GLY A 793 21.67 -13.39 -4.31
CA GLY A 793 21.11 -14.27 -3.28
C GLY A 793 20.49 -15.53 -3.88
N THR A 794 19.77 -15.41 -4.98
CA THR A 794 19.18 -16.55 -5.71
C THR A 794 20.26 -17.50 -6.22
N ALA A 795 21.33 -17.00 -6.83
CA ALA A 795 22.44 -17.83 -7.30
C ALA A 795 23.13 -18.58 -6.15
N LEU A 796 23.36 -17.91 -5.01
CA LEU A 796 23.89 -18.54 -3.79
C LEU A 796 22.91 -19.59 -3.22
N GLY A 797 21.60 -19.32 -3.24
CA GLY A 797 20.56 -20.26 -2.82
C GLY A 797 20.56 -21.53 -3.70
N ALA A 798 20.74 -21.40 -5.00
CA ALA A 798 20.85 -22.55 -5.90
C ALA A 798 22.10 -23.39 -5.60
N VAL A 799 23.23 -22.76 -5.34
CA VAL A 799 24.47 -23.45 -4.95
C VAL A 799 24.31 -24.15 -3.62
N LEU A 800 23.75 -23.49 -2.60
CA LEU A 800 23.51 -24.10 -1.28
C LEU A 800 22.60 -25.32 -1.41
N LEU A 801 21.50 -25.22 -2.16
CA LEU A 801 20.57 -26.33 -2.31
C LEU A 801 21.24 -27.55 -2.96
N MET A 802 22.02 -27.36 -4.03
CA MET A 802 22.74 -28.45 -4.68
C MET A 802 23.86 -29.03 -3.79
N LEU A 803 24.52 -28.17 -3.01
CA LEU A 803 25.52 -28.60 -2.04
C LEU A 803 24.89 -29.49 -0.95
N VAL A 804 23.71 -29.13 -0.44
CA VAL A 804 22.96 -29.91 0.57
C VAL A 804 22.57 -31.29 0.00
N LEU A 805 22.06 -31.32 -1.24
CA LEU A 805 21.68 -32.57 -1.89
C LEU A 805 22.90 -33.47 -2.13
N ASN A 806 24.03 -32.93 -2.56
CA ASN A 806 25.29 -33.66 -2.74
C ASN A 806 25.87 -34.12 -1.39
N ALA A 807 25.85 -33.23 -0.37
CA ALA A 807 26.32 -33.54 1.00
C ALA A 807 25.59 -34.76 1.59
N ALA A 808 24.28 -34.86 1.40
CA ALA A 808 23.50 -36.00 1.88
C ALA A 808 24.01 -37.34 1.30
N SER A 809 24.40 -37.37 0.03
CA SER A 809 25.00 -38.56 -0.60
C SER A 809 26.36 -38.92 -0.02
N PHE A 810 27.22 -37.90 0.24
CA PHE A 810 28.55 -38.10 0.82
C PHE A 810 28.51 -38.53 2.30
N LEU A 811 27.44 -38.19 3.01
CA LEU A 811 27.19 -38.61 4.38
C LEU A 811 26.47 -39.96 4.45
N GLY A 812 26.25 -40.66 3.34
CA GLY A 812 25.60 -41.95 3.28
C GLY A 812 24.11 -41.93 3.59
N LEU A 813 23.47 -40.75 3.49
CA LEU A 813 22.04 -40.59 3.76
C LEU A 813 21.22 -41.01 2.53
N SER A 814 20.08 -41.68 2.77
CA SER A 814 19.18 -42.07 1.68
C SER A 814 18.55 -40.84 0.99
N GLN A 815 18.08 -41.05 -0.24
CA GLN A 815 17.39 -40.01 -1.03
C GLN A 815 16.17 -39.43 -0.31
N THR A 816 15.55 -40.15 0.61
CA THR A 816 14.44 -39.71 1.43
C THR A 816 14.83 -38.50 2.30
N TYR A 817 16.05 -38.52 2.88
CA TYR A 817 16.54 -37.38 3.68
C TYR A 817 16.77 -36.09 2.85
N GLN A 818 17.02 -36.23 1.54
CA GLN A 818 17.16 -35.03 0.68
C GLN A 818 15.86 -34.24 0.62
N TYR A 819 14.70 -34.93 0.52
CA TYR A 819 13.39 -34.26 0.56
C TYR A 819 13.11 -33.59 1.94
N VAL A 820 13.49 -34.28 3.03
CA VAL A 820 13.35 -33.71 4.40
C VAL A 820 14.19 -32.45 4.55
N PHE A 821 15.45 -32.47 4.10
CA PHE A 821 16.33 -31.30 4.16
C PHE A 821 15.81 -30.16 3.27
N GLN A 822 15.33 -30.45 2.08
CA GLN A 822 14.74 -29.44 1.20
C GLN A 822 13.51 -28.80 1.86
N GLY A 823 12.60 -29.57 2.44
CA GLY A 823 11.44 -29.06 3.18
C GLY A 823 11.83 -28.24 4.41
N ALA A 824 12.82 -28.70 5.18
CA ALA A 824 13.34 -27.98 6.34
C ALA A 824 13.98 -26.62 5.94
N LEU A 825 14.74 -26.59 4.85
CA LEU A 825 15.34 -25.36 4.34
C LEU A 825 14.29 -24.34 3.92
N ILE A 826 13.22 -24.77 3.25
CA ILE A 826 12.08 -23.89 2.88
C ILE A 826 11.45 -23.30 4.14
N LEU A 827 11.18 -24.13 5.16
CA LEU A 827 10.56 -23.70 6.41
C LEU A 827 11.45 -22.70 7.16
N ILE A 828 12.76 -22.99 7.27
CA ILE A 828 13.73 -22.10 7.92
C ILE A 828 13.80 -20.77 7.19
N ALA A 829 13.88 -20.76 5.86
CA ALA A 829 13.89 -19.54 5.06
C ALA A 829 12.62 -18.70 5.27
N ALA A 830 11.45 -19.35 5.26
CA ALA A 830 10.18 -18.69 5.51
C ALA A 830 10.08 -18.10 6.94
N LEU A 831 10.59 -18.80 7.95
CA LEU A 831 10.63 -18.35 9.33
C LEU A 831 11.57 -17.15 9.52
N ILE A 832 12.78 -17.20 8.94
CA ILE A 832 13.73 -16.08 8.97
C ILE A 832 13.10 -14.84 8.31
N TYR A 833 12.48 -15.02 7.14
CA TYR A 833 11.80 -13.93 6.45
C TYR A 833 10.67 -13.31 7.30
N ALA A 834 9.84 -14.15 7.93
CA ALA A 834 8.73 -13.70 8.78
C ALA A 834 9.21 -12.94 10.02
N THR A 835 10.32 -13.38 10.66
CA THR A 835 10.87 -12.74 11.87
C THR A 835 11.54 -11.41 11.58
N VAL A 836 12.33 -11.32 10.50
CA VAL A 836 12.98 -10.07 10.07
C VAL A 836 11.94 -9.01 9.74
N ARG A 837 10.82 -9.39 9.14
CA ARG A 837 9.74 -8.47 8.79
C ARG A 837 8.97 -7.95 10.00
N ARG A 838 8.69 -8.79 11.01
CA ARG A 838 8.04 -8.34 12.26
C ARG A 838 8.86 -7.29 12.99
N GLN A 839 10.18 -7.39 12.96
CA GLN A 839 11.08 -6.40 13.59
C GLN A 839 11.17 -5.08 12.81
N GLY A 840 10.82 -5.03 11.54
CA GLY A 840 10.77 -3.80 10.73
C GLY A 840 9.42 -3.06 10.84
N GLN A 841 8.38 -3.70 11.37
CA GLN A 841 7.05 -3.10 11.59
C GLN A 841 6.80 -2.70 13.06
N ALA A 842 7.64 -3.14 13.99
CA ALA A 842 7.68 -2.72 15.39
C ALA A 842 8.74 -1.61 15.60
#